data_d24a931f14d7f38c39e1f3fcb2e951f2
#
_entry.id   d24a931f14d7f38c39e1f3fcb2e951f2
#
_cell.length_a   1.000
_cell.length_b   1.000
_cell.length_c   1.000
_cell.angle_alpha   90.00
_cell.angle_beta   90.00
_cell.angle_gamma   90.00
#
_symmetry.space_group_name_H-M   'P 1'
#
loop_
_entity.id
_entity.type
_entity.pdbx_description
1 polymer ?
#
loop_
_entity_poly.entity_id
_entity_poly.type
_entity_poly.pdbx_seq_one_letter_code
_entity_poly.pdbx_strand_id
1 'polypeptide(L)'
;MASASETAATAVGRRRPSGSASPADEAHPDLTALTSLQVLRHLETGPRGLTEAQAEERLVRFGANTVPGRRTDVWPRLFVRGLRDPFTAVLLCLGLVSAAVAAWGTACVILCLVLLSCALRASGEHRADRSMAGLRELVATTATVLRRADPDGIPRARDIPVGELVPGDVIRLGPGDLVPADVRLLRASGLTVRQAPLTGESTAVAKVAADVPDAADAPDSANPSDASNPKYSSYSSYDGVFAQRQLCFQGSSVATGGGTAVVLATGARTRFASACGGSPPRREPSAFDRSVHGISWVLIRFMLLTPPLVLMANAALRGRGVETLPFAVAVAVGLTPEMLPVVVTTCLARGASALARTHKVIVKRLPALHDLGAVDVLCLDKTGTLTQDRPVVHRALDGTGRDAPDALRWAAVNAWWTLQLAELPTPDALDEAVLDAAAPEEEQDDGVAALPFDPVRRLATAVVRHPRRLGVHTLVVKGAVENVLERCVLEEAERARLLAVAAREADDGLRVLAVATAARPARSRDYTPADERGLTFRGFLTFRDALAPTAAEALKALGARGITVKVLTGDHPGTAARACRDLGLEPGAVVAADRIDALSDAELAETVRRTTVFARCAPEHKARITAVLRAGGHTVGFLGDGVNDLPALRAADVGIAPRAAVDVARESADVVLGEKDLTAIEHAVTAGRRSSVTIATYLRSTLSSNLGNVIAMLAAGLLLPFLPMLPAQVLAQNLCFDAAQLAFAYDRPHPDAPHRPTVLRPRAFLRFITGFGALNAVADLATFAVLALALNGPDTMDDATVFHSGWFTENLMTQALVMLLLRIGRRTAEDRTAAGRRLPGPVSWAAAALAGAGLLLPLSPLGPFLGMTALPVLFYVLLAAVLTLYAVALTAARRGAVRSG
;
A
#
# COMPACT_ATOMS: atom_id res chain seq x y z
N MET A 1 -22.87 6.44 -60.37
CA MET A 1 -23.54 7.53 -61.09
C MET A 1 -23.99 8.52 -60.10
N ALA A 2 -23.28 9.60 -59.93
CA ALA A 2 -23.60 10.99 -60.26
C ALA A 2 -24.69 11.54 -59.34
N SER A 3 -24.67 12.63 -58.71
CA SER A 3 -23.86 13.85 -58.62
C SER A 3 -24.59 14.82 -57.67
N ALA A 4 -23.83 15.46 -56.82
CA ALA A 4 -23.90 16.87 -56.44
C ALA A 4 -25.24 17.61 -56.34
N SER A 5 -25.46 18.32 -55.22
CA SER A 5 -25.40 19.79 -55.25
C SER A 5 -25.52 20.43 -53.83
N GLU A 6 -24.70 21.42 -53.66
CA GLU A 6 -24.64 22.42 -52.59
C GLU A 6 -25.96 23.14 -52.36
N THR A 7 -26.23 23.50 -51.12
CA THR A 7 -26.81 24.81 -50.79
C THR A 7 -26.33 25.30 -49.44
N ALA A 8 -25.65 26.41 -49.46
CA ALA A 8 -25.16 27.19 -48.35
C ALA A 8 -26.35 27.89 -47.68
N ALA A 9 -26.42 27.81 -46.32
CA ALA A 9 -27.25 28.68 -45.51
C ALA A 9 -26.39 29.36 -44.43
N THR A 10 -26.17 30.63 -44.64
CA THR A 10 -25.57 31.63 -43.75
C THR A 10 -26.27 31.66 -42.39
N ALA A 11 -25.58 31.28 -41.33
CA ALA A 11 -26.00 31.53 -39.98
C ALA A 11 -25.10 32.58 -39.32
N VAL A 12 -25.73 33.70 -39.01
CA VAL A 12 -25.20 34.88 -38.34
C VAL A 12 -24.58 34.51 -36.98
N GLY A 13 -23.30 34.77 -36.82
CA GLY A 13 -22.52 34.58 -35.61
C GLY A 13 -22.94 35.56 -34.52
N ARG A 14 -23.53 35.05 -33.43
CA ARG A 14 -23.55 35.73 -32.15
C ARG A 14 -22.18 35.62 -31.49
N ARG A 15 -21.40 36.69 -31.52
CA ARG A 15 -20.23 36.86 -30.67
C ARG A 15 -20.63 36.77 -29.19
N ARG A 16 -20.14 35.75 -28.47
CA ARG A 16 -20.12 35.75 -27.04
C ARG A 16 -19.08 36.77 -26.58
N PRO A 17 -19.31 37.54 -25.52
CA PRO A 17 -18.31 38.45 -24.95
C PRO A 17 -17.15 37.61 -24.40
N SER A 18 -15.94 38.08 -24.71
CA SER A 18 -14.67 37.56 -24.24
C SER A 18 -14.70 37.42 -22.71
N GLY A 19 -14.75 36.15 -22.25
CA GLY A 19 -14.64 35.83 -20.84
C GLY A 19 -13.29 36.21 -20.32
N SER A 20 -13.30 36.65 -19.08
CA SER A 20 -12.15 36.90 -18.23
C SER A 20 -11.03 35.88 -18.43
N ALA A 21 -9.83 36.33 -18.72
CA ALA A 21 -8.62 35.54 -18.78
C ALA A 21 -8.49 34.74 -17.47
N SER A 22 -8.28 33.45 -17.60
CA SER A 22 -7.93 32.59 -16.49
C SER A 22 -6.63 33.09 -15.86
N PRO A 23 -6.48 33.09 -14.51
CA PRO A 23 -5.24 33.53 -13.86
C PRO A 23 -3.99 32.68 -14.18
N ALA A 24 -4.08 31.79 -15.16
CA ALA A 24 -3.01 30.91 -15.63
C ALA A 24 -2.16 31.51 -16.74
N ASP A 25 -2.53 32.65 -17.33
CA ASP A 25 -1.86 33.26 -18.48
C ASP A 25 -1.02 34.52 -18.15
N GLU A 26 -0.72 34.81 -16.88
CA GLU A 26 0.38 35.69 -16.58
C GLU A 26 1.68 34.98 -16.93
N ALA A 27 2.31 35.38 -18.05
CA ALA A 27 3.61 34.91 -18.50
C ALA A 27 4.63 35.15 -17.37
N HIS A 28 4.88 34.11 -16.56
CA HIS A 28 6.01 34.12 -15.64
C HIS A 28 7.27 34.26 -16.52
N PRO A 29 8.17 35.22 -16.24
CA PRO A 29 9.47 35.27 -16.89
C PRO A 29 10.10 33.89 -16.75
N ASP A 30 10.76 33.43 -17.80
CA ASP A 30 11.38 32.10 -17.80
C ASP A 30 12.46 32.06 -16.71
N LEU A 31 12.04 31.71 -15.48
CA LEU A 31 12.89 31.64 -14.28
C LEU A 31 14.07 30.68 -14.49
N THR A 32 14.00 29.87 -15.54
CA THR A 32 15.03 28.89 -15.88
C THR A 32 16.28 29.54 -16.48
N ALA A 33 16.15 30.71 -17.15
CA ALA A 33 17.25 31.44 -17.76
C ALA A 33 17.92 32.46 -16.80
N LEU A 34 17.35 32.70 -15.63
CA LEU A 34 17.86 33.67 -14.66
C LEU A 34 19.00 33.07 -13.82
N THR A 35 19.92 33.92 -13.34
CA THR A 35 20.93 33.52 -12.36
C THR A 35 20.31 33.25 -10.99
N SER A 36 20.99 32.51 -10.12
CA SER A 36 20.50 32.20 -8.74
C SER A 36 20.13 33.48 -7.96
N LEU A 37 20.91 34.54 -8.10
CA LEU A 37 20.64 35.82 -7.44
C LEU A 37 19.41 36.54 -8.02
N GLN A 38 19.20 36.47 -9.34
CA GLN A 38 18.01 37.04 -9.97
C GLN A 38 16.75 36.30 -9.56
N VAL A 39 16.80 34.95 -9.48
CA VAL A 39 15.71 34.15 -8.99
C VAL A 39 15.36 34.48 -7.55
N LEU A 40 16.35 34.61 -6.66
CA LEU A 40 16.12 34.99 -5.27
C LEU A 40 15.49 36.37 -5.15
N ARG A 41 15.92 37.35 -5.95
CA ARG A 41 15.30 38.68 -6.01
C ARG A 41 13.87 38.64 -6.54
N HIS A 42 13.63 37.90 -7.60
CA HIS A 42 12.26 37.75 -8.16
C HIS A 42 11.30 37.11 -7.18
N LEU A 43 11.77 36.14 -6.40
CA LEU A 43 11.00 35.50 -5.35
C LEU A 43 11.01 36.30 -4.02
N GLU A 44 11.58 37.49 -3.99
CA GLU A 44 11.69 38.32 -2.77
C GLU A 44 12.19 37.52 -1.57
N THR A 45 13.23 36.71 -1.77
CA THR A 45 13.84 35.87 -0.74
C THR A 45 15.36 35.96 -0.80
N GLY A 46 16.03 35.35 0.18
CA GLY A 46 17.47 35.28 0.24
C GLY A 46 18.00 33.89 0.51
N PRO A 47 19.30 33.63 0.41
CA PRO A 47 19.91 32.34 0.68
C PRO A 47 19.70 31.86 2.15
N ARG A 48 19.29 32.78 3.05
CA ARG A 48 18.93 32.47 4.44
C ARG A 48 17.49 32.03 4.63
N GLY A 49 16.69 31.96 3.55
CA GLY A 49 15.27 31.57 3.56
C GLY A 49 14.32 32.68 4.01
N LEU A 50 13.03 32.36 4.02
CA LEU A 50 11.94 33.24 4.43
C LEU A 50 11.85 33.37 5.95
N THR A 51 11.16 34.41 6.43
CA THR A 51 10.66 34.43 7.82
C THR A 51 9.38 33.62 7.93
N GLU A 52 9.05 33.14 9.14
CA GLU A 52 7.77 32.37 9.36
C GLU A 52 6.56 33.20 8.94
N ALA A 53 6.50 34.48 9.27
CA ALA A 53 5.41 35.39 8.88
C ALA A 53 5.28 35.52 7.34
N GLN A 54 6.39 35.63 6.63
CA GLN A 54 6.39 35.69 5.16
C GLN A 54 5.90 34.35 4.57
N ALA A 55 6.29 33.23 5.18
CA ALA A 55 5.86 31.91 4.71
C ALA A 55 4.35 31.69 4.92
N GLU A 56 3.79 32.12 6.06
CA GLU A 56 2.35 32.08 6.32
C GLU A 56 1.55 32.96 5.33
N GLU A 57 2.00 34.19 5.09
CA GLU A 57 1.39 35.08 4.11
C GLU A 57 1.38 34.47 2.72
N ARG A 58 2.51 33.85 2.31
CA ARG A 58 2.63 33.17 1.02
C ARG A 58 1.77 31.91 0.96
N LEU A 59 1.62 31.19 2.05
CA LEU A 59 0.74 30.03 2.11
C LEU A 59 -0.73 30.40 1.86
N VAL A 60 -1.17 31.55 2.40
CA VAL A 60 -2.48 32.09 2.10
C VAL A 60 -2.62 32.53 0.64
N ARG A 61 -1.58 33.16 0.07
CA ARG A 61 -1.56 33.66 -1.32
C ARG A 61 -1.47 32.57 -2.37
N PHE A 62 -0.56 31.60 -2.21
CA PHE A 62 -0.28 30.54 -3.20
C PHE A 62 -1.07 29.26 -2.96
N GLY A 63 -1.59 29.07 -1.74
CA GLY A 63 -2.25 27.84 -1.30
C GLY A 63 -1.27 26.73 -0.93
N ALA A 64 -1.81 25.64 -0.39
CA ALA A 64 -1.03 24.48 0.00
C ALA A 64 -0.39 23.79 -1.22
N ASN A 65 0.83 23.27 -1.04
CA ASN A 65 1.56 22.48 -2.04
C ASN A 65 0.97 21.07 -2.20
N THR A 66 -0.23 20.99 -2.79
CA THR A 66 -0.95 19.76 -3.04
C THR A 66 -1.17 19.58 -4.55
N VAL A 67 -0.82 18.40 -5.07
CA VAL A 67 -1.07 18.07 -6.48
C VAL A 67 -2.57 17.93 -6.71
N PRO A 68 -3.15 18.56 -7.77
CA PRO A 68 -4.56 18.38 -8.11
C PRO A 68 -4.87 16.90 -8.35
N GLY A 69 -5.92 16.38 -7.73
CA GLY A 69 -6.35 14.97 -7.80
C GLY A 69 -6.30 14.22 -6.48
N ARG A 70 -5.65 14.73 -5.45
CA ARG A 70 -5.63 14.15 -4.09
C ARG A 70 -6.67 14.74 -3.12
N ARG A 71 -7.61 15.58 -3.59
CA ARG A 71 -8.68 16.11 -2.74
C ARG A 71 -9.65 14.99 -2.39
N THR A 72 -10.03 14.89 -1.12
CA THR A 72 -11.14 14.03 -0.69
C THR A 72 -12.37 14.35 -1.51
N ASP A 73 -12.95 13.35 -2.16
CA ASP A 73 -14.15 13.54 -2.96
C ASP A 73 -15.28 14.09 -2.06
N VAL A 74 -15.90 15.17 -2.49
CA VAL A 74 -17.03 15.79 -1.76
C VAL A 74 -18.24 14.88 -1.91
N TRP A 75 -19.06 14.75 -0.83
CA TRP A 75 -20.22 13.87 -0.79
C TRP A 75 -21.11 13.88 -2.06
N PRO A 76 -21.42 15.03 -2.69
CA PRO A 76 -22.19 15.04 -3.94
C PRO A 76 -21.51 14.33 -5.12
N ARG A 77 -20.17 14.40 -5.20
CA ARG A 77 -19.44 13.67 -6.26
C ARG A 77 -19.47 12.17 -6.04
N LEU A 78 -19.37 11.71 -4.78
CA LEU A 78 -19.50 10.31 -4.42
C LEU A 78 -20.91 9.79 -4.75
N PHE A 79 -21.93 10.60 -4.48
CA PHE A 79 -23.32 10.27 -4.83
C PHE A 79 -23.51 10.11 -6.35
N VAL A 80 -23.02 11.06 -7.14
CA VAL A 80 -23.08 10.99 -8.62
C VAL A 80 -22.26 9.81 -9.16
N ARG A 81 -21.13 9.50 -8.54
CA ARG A 81 -20.35 8.30 -8.88
C ARG A 81 -21.13 7.02 -8.58
N GLY A 82 -21.88 6.98 -7.48
CA GLY A 82 -22.77 5.88 -7.12
C GLY A 82 -23.84 5.63 -8.20
N LEU A 83 -24.40 6.67 -8.81
CA LEU A 83 -25.36 6.56 -9.91
C LEU A 83 -24.76 5.95 -11.20
N ARG A 84 -23.45 6.08 -11.40
CA ARG A 84 -22.72 5.49 -12.55
C ARG A 84 -22.24 4.07 -12.31
N ASP A 85 -22.49 3.51 -11.14
CA ASP A 85 -22.15 2.13 -10.83
C ASP A 85 -22.95 1.17 -11.73
N PRO A 86 -22.33 0.07 -12.26
CA PRO A 86 -23.03 -0.85 -13.17
C PRO A 86 -24.32 -1.43 -12.60
N PHE A 87 -24.36 -1.77 -11.30
CA PHE A 87 -25.56 -2.26 -10.65
C PHE A 87 -26.65 -1.21 -10.59
N THR A 88 -26.31 0.01 -10.17
CA THR A 88 -27.25 1.14 -10.10
C THR A 88 -27.77 1.51 -11.50
N ALA A 89 -26.91 1.48 -12.51
CA ALA A 89 -27.33 1.74 -13.89
C ALA A 89 -28.36 0.72 -14.38
N VAL A 90 -28.17 -0.57 -14.09
CA VAL A 90 -29.16 -1.60 -14.44
C VAL A 90 -30.46 -1.41 -13.68
N LEU A 91 -30.40 -1.07 -12.38
CA LEU A 91 -31.60 -0.75 -11.59
C LEU A 91 -32.38 0.43 -12.18
N LEU A 92 -31.70 1.51 -12.58
CA LEU A 92 -32.31 2.66 -13.24
C LEU A 92 -32.96 2.25 -14.58
N CYS A 93 -32.28 1.44 -15.38
CA CYS A 93 -32.86 0.90 -16.62
C CYS A 93 -34.13 0.07 -16.35
N LEU A 94 -34.11 -0.78 -15.32
CA LEU A 94 -35.27 -1.58 -14.93
C LEU A 94 -36.43 -0.71 -14.40
N GLY A 95 -36.09 0.36 -13.64
CA GLY A 95 -37.06 1.37 -13.19
C GLY A 95 -37.70 2.10 -14.37
N LEU A 96 -36.92 2.43 -15.38
CA LEU A 96 -37.40 3.09 -16.61
C LEU A 96 -38.32 2.17 -17.43
N VAL A 97 -37.97 0.89 -17.53
CA VAL A 97 -38.81 -0.15 -18.15
C VAL A 97 -40.15 -0.28 -17.38
N SER A 98 -40.10 -0.30 -16.03
CA SER A 98 -41.31 -0.36 -15.22
C SER A 98 -42.21 0.87 -15.43
N ALA A 99 -41.65 2.07 -15.56
CA ALA A 99 -42.37 3.28 -15.86
C ALA A 99 -42.98 3.24 -17.28
N ALA A 100 -42.24 2.72 -18.26
CA ALA A 100 -42.75 2.57 -19.65
C ALA A 100 -43.96 1.62 -19.78
N VAL A 101 -44.07 0.66 -18.86
CA VAL A 101 -45.24 -0.27 -18.77
C VAL A 101 -46.32 0.28 -17.84
N ALA A 102 -46.25 1.55 -17.48
CA ALA A 102 -47.16 2.24 -16.56
C ALA A 102 -47.23 1.65 -15.14
N ALA A 103 -46.25 0.85 -14.73
CA ALA A 103 -46.11 0.32 -13.37
C ALA A 103 -45.49 1.38 -12.43
N TRP A 104 -46.14 2.51 -12.23
CA TRP A 104 -45.64 3.69 -11.54
C TRP A 104 -45.21 3.40 -10.10
N GLY A 105 -45.98 2.56 -9.37
CA GLY A 105 -45.61 2.16 -7.99
C GLY A 105 -44.25 1.48 -7.93
N THR A 106 -43.99 0.52 -8.81
CA THR A 106 -42.69 -0.19 -8.88
C THR A 106 -41.58 0.76 -9.30
N ALA A 107 -41.83 1.62 -10.28
CA ALA A 107 -40.84 2.60 -10.73
C ALA A 107 -40.43 3.59 -9.61
N CYS A 108 -41.38 4.13 -8.87
CA CYS A 108 -41.16 5.01 -7.73
C CYS A 108 -40.34 4.31 -6.62
N VAL A 109 -40.68 3.06 -6.32
CA VAL A 109 -39.98 2.33 -5.26
C VAL A 109 -38.54 2.02 -5.68
N ILE A 110 -38.30 1.59 -6.93
CA ILE A 110 -36.95 1.41 -7.46
C ILE A 110 -36.14 2.72 -7.37
N LEU A 111 -36.73 3.85 -7.75
CA LEU A 111 -36.08 5.16 -7.66
C LEU A 111 -35.70 5.52 -6.22
N CYS A 112 -36.64 5.35 -5.27
CA CYS A 112 -36.41 5.57 -3.85
C CYS A 112 -35.26 4.67 -3.32
N LEU A 113 -35.24 3.41 -3.73
CA LEU A 113 -34.22 2.46 -3.31
C LEU A 113 -32.84 2.84 -3.87
N VAL A 114 -32.76 3.23 -5.15
CA VAL A 114 -31.54 3.72 -5.78
C VAL A 114 -31.01 4.96 -5.07
N LEU A 115 -31.88 5.93 -4.78
CA LEU A 115 -31.48 7.16 -4.09
C LEU A 115 -30.99 6.87 -2.68
N LEU A 116 -31.66 6.00 -1.93
CA LEU A 116 -31.26 5.59 -0.58
C LEU A 116 -29.94 4.81 -0.59
N SER A 117 -29.81 3.85 -1.49
CA SER A 117 -28.58 3.06 -1.65
C SER A 117 -27.38 3.96 -1.99
N CYS A 118 -27.55 4.88 -2.97
CA CYS A 118 -26.51 5.85 -3.32
C CYS A 118 -26.16 6.78 -2.15
N ALA A 119 -27.14 7.20 -1.35
CA ALA A 119 -26.91 8.05 -0.18
C ALA A 119 -26.16 7.31 0.94
N LEU A 120 -26.54 6.05 1.22
CA LEU A 120 -25.86 5.20 2.21
C LEU A 120 -24.43 4.91 1.77
N ARG A 121 -24.23 4.57 0.48
CA ARG A 121 -22.91 4.34 -0.11
C ARG A 121 -22.03 5.58 -0.03
N ALA A 122 -22.52 6.73 -0.50
CA ALA A 122 -21.78 7.99 -0.45
C ALA A 122 -21.40 8.38 0.99
N SER A 123 -22.30 8.13 1.95
CA SER A 123 -22.06 8.39 3.38
C SER A 123 -21.01 7.43 3.95
N GLY A 124 -21.05 6.16 3.58
CA GLY A 124 -20.07 5.14 3.98
C GLY A 124 -18.68 5.45 3.44
N GLU A 125 -18.57 5.72 2.12
CA GLU A 125 -17.30 6.07 1.46
C GLU A 125 -16.74 7.37 2.04
N HIS A 126 -17.57 8.39 2.25
CA HIS A 126 -17.13 9.66 2.82
C HIS A 126 -16.57 9.52 4.24
N ARG A 127 -17.19 8.67 5.10
CA ARG A 127 -16.65 8.36 6.43
C ARG A 127 -15.33 7.60 6.36
N ALA A 128 -15.22 6.64 5.45
CA ALA A 128 -13.99 5.88 5.24
C ALA A 128 -12.86 6.80 4.76
N ASP A 129 -13.12 7.67 3.78
CA ASP A 129 -12.16 8.63 3.25
C ASP A 129 -11.68 9.63 4.31
N ARG A 130 -12.57 10.14 5.16
CA ARG A 130 -12.20 11.01 6.28
C ARG A 130 -11.29 10.30 7.27
N SER A 131 -11.61 9.05 7.64
CA SER A 131 -10.77 8.26 8.53
C SER A 131 -9.39 8.01 7.94
N MET A 132 -9.32 7.76 6.62
CA MET A 132 -8.06 7.54 5.91
C MET A 132 -7.26 8.83 5.71
N ALA A 133 -7.91 9.97 5.50
CA ALA A 133 -7.24 11.27 5.38
C ALA A 133 -6.44 11.60 6.65
N GLY A 134 -7.04 11.46 7.83
CA GLY A 134 -6.34 11.64 9.10
C GLY A 134 -5.19 10.64 9.33
N LEU A 135 -5.29 9.41 8.80
CA LEU A 135 -4.19 8.45 8.88
C LEU A 135 -3.04 8.77 7.92
N ARG A 136 -3.35 9.26 6.73
CA ARG A 136 -2.32 9.69 5.74
C ARG A 136 -1.55 10.91 6.23
N GLU A 137 -2.19 11.81 6.95
CA GLU A 137 -1.55 12.99 7.53
C GLU A 137 -0.45 12.62 8.53
N LEU A 138 -0.59 11.51 9.26
CA LEU A 138 0.43 10.99 10.18
C LEU A 138 1.73 10.52 9.47
N VAL A 139 1.69 10.31 8.15
CA VAL A 139 2.81 9.85 7.31
C VAL A 139 3.08 10.85 6.18
N ALA A 140 2.61 12.08 6.33
CA ALA A 140 2.90 13.13 5.35
C ALA A 140 4.42 13.28 5.19
N THR A 141 4.87 13.38 3.94
CA THR A 141 6.27 13.67 3.61
C THR A 141 6.61 15.06 4.13
N THR A 142 7.76 15.18 4.79
CA THR A 142 8.29 16.45 5.28
C THR A 142 9.41 16.95 4.36
N ALA A 143 9.62 18.25 4.35
CA ALA A 143 10.77 18.87 3.68
C ALA A 143 11.56 19.67 4.70
N THR A 144 12.90 19.53 4.69
CA THR A 144 13.76 20.31 5.54
C THR A 144 13.94 21.70 4.94
N VAL A 145 13.34 22.70 5.56
CA VAL A 145 13.41 24.11 5.12
C VAL A 145 14.34 24.91 6.02
N LEU A 146 14.96 25.92 5.42
CA LEU A 146 15.69 26.96 6.14
C LEU A 146 14.77 28.15 6.30
N ARG A 147 14.27 28.40 7.50
CA ARG A 147 13.45 29.58 7.83
C ARG A 147 14.05 30.36 9.01
N ARG A 148 13.67 31.63 9.15
CA ARG A 148 14.09 32.53 10.22
C ARG A 148 12.87 32.91 11.07
N ALA A 149 13.07 33.05 12.37
CA ALA A 149 12.02 33.58 13.24
C ALA A 149 11.74 35.06 12.91
N ASP A 150 12.82 35.84 12.79
CA ASP A 150 12.81 37.27 12.53
C ASP A 150 13.69 37.66 11.33
N PRO A 151 13.52 38.84 10.71
CA PRO A 151 14.31 39.30 9.56
C PRO A 151 15.82 39.21 9.76
N ASP A 152 16.33 39.49 10.97
CA ASP A 152 17.74 39.47 11.33
C ASP A 152 18.16 38.13 11.99
N GLY A 153 17.22 37.22 12.20
CA GLY A 153 17.44 35.94 12.89
C GLY A 153 18.37 34.99 12.13
N ILE A 154 19.02 34.09 12.88
CA ILE A 154 19.84 33.00 12.31
C ILE A 154 18.91 32.00 11.62
N PRO A 155 19.22 31.57 10.38
CA PRO A 155 18.43 30.56 9.69
C PRO A 155 18.51 29.23 10.44
N ARG A 156 17.34 28.61 10.72
CA ARG A 156 17.24 27.30 11.36
C ARG A 156 16.68 26.30 10.36
N ALA A 157 17.30 25.13 10.31
CA ALA A 157 16.75 24.00 9.58
C ALA A 157 15.57 23.44 10.38
N ARG A 158 14.42 23.25 9.73
CA ARG A 158 13.20 22.71 10.32
C ARG A 158 12.50 21.82 9.31
N ASP A 159 11.99 20.68 9.77
CA ASP A 159 11.15 19.83 8.98
C ASP A 159 9.69 20.31 9.03
N ILE A 160 9.13 20.61 7.86
CA ILE A 160 7.74 21.01 7.72
C ILE A 160 7.01 20.02 6.79
N PRO A 161 5.69 19.83 6.95
CA PRO A 161 4.90 19.09 5.97
C PRO A 161 5.06 19.68 4.57
N VAL A 162 5.25 18.84 3.55
CA VAL A 162 5.40 19.30 2.15
C VAL A 162 4.24 20.19 1.71
N GLY A 163 3.04 19.99 2.27
CA GLY A 163 1.87 20.84 2.00
C GLY A 163 2.01 22.30 2.43
N GLU A 164 2.89 22.61 3.37
CA GLU A 164 3.16 23.98 3.88
C GLU A 164 4.31 24.69 3.16
N LEU A 165 4.88 24.03 2.14
CA LEU A 165 5.97 24.59 1.35
C LEU A 165 5.43 25.66 0.40
N VAL A 166 6.15 26.80 0.32
CA VAL A 166 5.74 27.94 -0.50
C VAL A 166 6.86 28.38 -1.45
N PRO A 167 6.54 29.03 -2.58
CA PRO A 167 7.55 29.63 -3.45
C PRO A 167 8.43 30.62 -2.69
N GLY A 168 9.75 30.50 -2.84
CA GLY A 168 10.75 31.28 -2.12
C GLY A 168 11.32 30.61 -0.86
N ASP A 169 10.76 29.48 -0.40
CA ASP A 169 11.41 28.68 0.64
C ASP A 169 12.75 28.14 0.15
N VAL A 170 13.74 28.09 1.04
CA VAL A 170 15.01 27.42 0.79
C VAL A 170 15.00 26.06 1.46
N ILE A 171 15.18 24.99 0.66
CA ILE A 171 15.13 23.61 1.13
C ILE A 171 16.50 22.93 1.06
N ARG A 172 16.70 21.89 1.87
CA ARG A 172 17.80 20.95 1.75
C ARG A 172 17.33 19.69 1.05
N LEU A 173 18.21 19.15 0.21
CA LEU A 173 17.99 17.88 -0.50
C LEU A 173 19.14 16.94 -0.15
N GLY A 174 18.81 15.71 0.26
CA GLY A 174 19.73 14.63 0.58
C GLY A 174 19.39 13.32 -0.15
N PRO A 175 20.27 12.31 -0.09
CA PRO A 175 20.05 11.02 -0.76
C PRO A 175 18.76 10.37 -0.28
N GLY A 176 17.92 9.94 -1.24
CA GLY A 176 16.64 9.30 -0.95
C GLY A 176 15.46 10.26 -0.78
N ASP A 177 15.68 11.57 -0.74
CA ASP A 177 14.60 12.55 -0.67
C ASP A 177 13.82 12.61 -1.98
N LEU A 178 12.52 12.87 -1.85
CA LEU A 178 11.70 13.32 -2.96
C LEU A 178 11.79 14.82 -3.09
N VAL A 179 12.02 15.29 -4.30
CA VAL A 179 11.96 16.72 -4.61
C VAL A 179 10.50 17.19 -4.43
N PRO A 180 10.20 18.03 -3.40
CA PRO A 180 8.83 18.27 -2.97
C PRO A 180 8.08 19.30 -3.83
N ALA A 181 8.81 20.05 -4.67
CA ALA A 181 8.30 21.12 -5.53
C ALA A 181 9.27 21.34 -6.69
N ASP A 182 8.95 22.19 -7.65
CA ASP A 182 9.93 22.58 -8.65
C ASP A 182 10.92 23.58 -8.02
N VAL A 183 12.22 23.25 -8.08
CA VAL A 183 13.24 23.97 -7.33
C VAL A 183 14.46 24.30 -8.21
N ARG A 184 15.15 25.40 -7.87
CA ARG A 184 16.44 25.77 -8.43
C ARG A 184 17.54 25.54 -7.39
N LEU A 185 18.59 24.88 -7.79
CA LEU A 185 19.75 24.62 -6.95
C LEU A 185 20.53 25.91 -6.67
N LEU A 186 20.83 26.15 -5.40
CA LEU A 186 21.71 27.23 -4.91
C LEU A 186 23.10 26.68 -4.63
N ARG A 187 23.19 25.42 -4.12
CA ARG A 187 24.43 24.68 -3.89
C ARG A 187 24.18 23.22 -4.17
N ALA A 188 25.14 22.53 -4.74
CA ALA A 188 25.08 21.10 -4.98
C ALA A 188 26.47 20.48 -4.79
N SER A 189 26.54 19.28 -4.18
CA SER A 189 27.74 18.50 -3.99
C SER A 189 27.46 17.06 -4.40
N GLY A 190 27.97 16.65 -5.56
CA GLY A 190 27.77 15.30 -6.11
C GLY A 190 26.31 14.91 -6.31
N LEU A 191 25.40 15.88 -6.49
CA LEU A 191 23.97 15.64 -6.59
C LEU A 191 23.60 14.97 -7.90
N THR A 192 22.97 13.79 -7.81
CA THR A 192 22.32 13.15 -8.95
C THR A 192 20.84 12.91 -8.64
N VAL A 193 19.97 13.08 -9.64
CA VAL A 193 18.52 13.01 -9.47
C VAL A 193 17.91 12.10 -10.51
N ARG A 194 17.03 11.18 -10.10
CA ARG A 194 16.23 10.34 -11.00
C ARG A 194 14.93 11.05 -11.33
N GLN A 195 14.67 11.21 -12.63
CA GLN A 195 13.50 11.94 -13.16
C GLN A 195 12.49 11.01 -13.85
N ALA A 196 12.58 9.70 -13.62
CA ALA A 196 11.71 8.68 -14.23
C ALA A 196 10.19 8.99 -14.22
N PRO A 197 9.61 9.61 -13.18
CA PRO A 197 8.19 9.97 -13.19
C PRO A 197 7.82 11.03 -14.23
N LEU A 198 8.80 11.78 -14.73
CA LEU A 198 8.63 12.88 -15.70
C LEU A 198 9.07 12.51 -17.11
N THR A 199 10.24 11.86 -17.22
CA THR A 199 10.87 11.54 -18.51
C THR A 199 10.65 10.09 -18.95
N GLY A 200 10.24 9.21 -18.04
CA GLY A 200 10.17 7.76 -18.28
C GLY A 200 11.53 7.05 -18.18
N GLU A 201 12.66 7.81 -18.10
CA GLU A 201 14.00 7.25 -18.02
C GLU A 201 14.45 7.05 -16.58
N SER A 202 14.97 5.87 -16.27
CA SER A 202 15.43 5.52 -14.91
C SER A 202 16.86 5.98 -14.58
N THR A 203 17.60 6.47 -15.59
CA THR A 203 18.98 6.93 -15.43
C THR A 203 19.05 8.18 -14.55
N ALA A 204 20.01 8.19 -13.62
CA ALA A 204 20.22 9.36 -12.75
C ALA A 204 20.96 10.47 -13.51
N VAL A 205 20.44 11.68 -13.46
CA VAL A 205 21.01 12.88 -14.10
C VAL A 205 21.80 13.68 -13.10
N ALA A 206 23.04 14.02 -13.43
CA ALA A 206 23.88 14.89 -12.59
C ALA A 206 23.35 16.33 -12.59
N LYS A 207 23.24 16.90 -11.39
CA LYS A 207 22.74 18.27 -11.17
C LYS A 207 23.82 19.14 -10.53
N VAL A 208 23.92 20.37 -10.97
CA VAL A 208 24.91 21.35 -10.48
C VAL A 208 24.26 22.71 -10.27
N ALA A 209 24.79 23.48 -9.31
CA ALA A 209 24.36 24.84 -9.06
C ALA A 209 25.18 25.79 -9.97
N ALA A 210 24.91 25.82 -11.26
CA ALA A 210 25.59 26.72 -12.21
C ALA A 210 24.76 27.98 -12.41
N ASP A 211 25.45 29.16 -12.45
CA ASP A 211 24.81 30.46 -12.67
C ASP A 211 24.67 30.85 -14.15
N VAL A 212 25.33 30.11 -15.06
CA VAL A 212 25.28 30.31 -16.51
C VAL A 212 24.95 29.01 -17.19
N PRO A 213 24.03 28.96 -18.18
CA PRO A 213 23.90 27.79 -19.04
C PRO A 213 25.21 27.69 -19.85
N ASP A 214 26.01 26.66 -19.59
CA ASP A 214 27.19 26.38 -20.41
C ASP A 214 26.71 26.08 -21.84
N ALA A 215 26.85 27.06 -22.73
CA ALA A 215 26.66 26.89 -24.16
C ALA A 215 27.74 25.97 -24.79
N ALA A 216 28.70 25.52 -23.98
CA ALA A 216 29.85 24.72 -24.42
C ALA A 216 29.70 23.19 -24.24
N ASP A 217 28.68 22.72 -23.52
CA ASP A 217 28.45 21.28 -23.29
C ASP A 217 27.20 20.76 -24.04
N ALA A 218 27.03 21.15 -25.29
CA ALA A 218 26.24 20.33 -26.22
C ALA A 218 26.98 18.98 -26.37
N PRO A 219 26.31 17.82 -26.22
CA PRO A 219 26.98 16.55 -26.38
C PRO A 219 27.50 16.43 -27.81
N ASP A 220 28.81 16.45 -27.94
CA ASP A 220 29.57 16.33 -29.21
C ASP A 220 29.58 14.86 -29.69
N SER A 221 28.44 14.19 -29.60
CA SER A 221 28.26 12.81 -30.05
C SER A 221 26.94 12.56 -30.77
N ALA A 222 26.49 13.51 -31.57
CA ALA A 222 25.51 13.22 -32.62
C ALA A 222 26.25 12.96 -33.93
N ASN A 223 26.47 11.68 -34.24
CA ASN A 223 26.96 11.26 -35.53
C ASN A 223 25.97 11.77 -36.61
N PRO A 224 26.39 12.53 -37.64
CA PRO A 224 25.46 13.13 -38.60
C PRO A 224 24.67 12.12 -39.46
N SER A 225 24.95 10.83 -39.32
CA SER A 225 24.30 9.75 -40.06
C SER A 225 22.93 9.29 -39.52
N ASP A 226 22.53 9.71 -38.29
CA ASP A 226 21.26 9.26 -37.69
C ASP A 226 20.09 10.27 -37.85
N ALA A 227 20.29 11.39 -38.54
CA ALA A 227 19.31 12.43 -38.74
C ALA A 227 18.15 12.08 -39.69
N SER A 228 18.12 10.87 -40.26
CA SER A 228 17.14 10.49 -41.32
C SER A 228 15.99 9.58 -40.85
N ASN A 229 15.82 9.36 -39.53
CA ASN A 229 14.75 8.49 -39.03
C ASN A 229 13.58 9.32 -38.47
N PRO A 230 12.40 9.39 -39.14
CA PRO A 230 11.30 10.27 -38.73
C PRO A 230 10.61 9.87 -37.42
N LYS A 231 11.04 8.80 -36.77
CA LYS A 231 10.53 8.37 -35.45
C LYS A 231 11.12 9.12 -34.25
N TYR A 232 12.18 9.89 -34.43
CA TYR A 232 12.85 10.63 -33.33
C TYR A 232 12.53 12.13 -33.33
N SER A 233 11.85 12.68 -34.32
CA SER A 233 11.65 14.14 -34.43
C SER A 233 10.51 14.71 -33.57
N SER A 234 9.68 13.90 -32.94
CA SER A 234 8.58 14.37 -32.10
C SER A 234 8.90 14.42 -30.58
N TYR A 235 10.07 13.93 -30.15
CA TYR A 235 10.51 13.93 -28.74
C TYR A 235 11.37 15.14 -28.35
N SER A 236 11.85 15.93 -29.31
CA SER A 236 12.91 16.90 -29.06
C SER A 236 12.49 18.20 -28.35
N SER A 237 11.21 18.50 -28.18
CA SER A 237 10.78 19.74 -27.50
C SER A 237 10.50 19.58 -25.99
N TYR A 238 10.29 18.33 -25.49
CA TYR A 238 10.08 18.06 -24.07
C TYR A 238 11.38 17.81 -23.31
N ASP A 239 12.44 17.34 -23.97
CA ASP A 239 13.73 17.00 -23.34
C ASP A 239 14.53 18.22 -22.87
N GLY A 240 14.39 19.37 -23.54
CA GLY A 240 15.22 20.55 -23.26
C GLY A 240 15.12 21.12 -21.84
N VAL A 241 13.93 21.05 -21.20
CA VAL A 241 13.72 21.64 -19.86
C VAL A 241 14.17 20.68 -18.75
N PHE A 242 13.93 19.37 -18.90
CA PHE A 242 14.33 18.37 -17.91
C PHE A 242 15.84 18.08 -17.92
N ALA A 243 16.51 18.37 -19.03
CA ALA A 243 17.97 18.27 -19.14
C ALA A 243 18.71 19.37 -18.38
N GLN A 244 18.05 20.46 -17.97
CA GLN A 244 18.70 21.57 -17.25
C GLN A 244 19.30 21.11 -15.93
N ARG A 245 20.62 21.28 -15.82
CA ARG A 245 21.39 20.77 -14.65
C ARG A 245 21.10 21.52 -13.37
N GLN A 246 20.65 22.79 -13.44
CA GLN A 246 20.38 23.64 -12.29
C GLN A 246 18.97 23.49 -11.68
N LEU A 247 18.09 22.71 -12.32
CA LEU A 247 16.71 22.54 -11.87
C LEU A 247 16.44 21.11 -11.41
N CYS A 248 15.65 20.99 -10.35
CA CYS A 248 15.04 19.73 -9.94
C CYS A 248 13.52 19.90 -9.90
N PHE A 249 12.80 18.90 -10.35
CA PHE A 249 11.34 18.96 -10.52
C PHE A 249 10.61 18.08 -9.51
N GLN A 250 9.41 18.50 -9.14
CA GLN A 250 8.55 17.75 -8.22
C GLN A 250 8.39 16.28 -8.66
N GLY A 251 8.46 15.37 -7.70
CA GLY A 251 8.30 13.93 -7.95
C GLY A 251 9.58 13.21 -8.38
N SER A 252 10.66 13.96 -8.68
CA SER A 252 11.99 13.38 -8.86
C SER A 252 12.57 12.93 -7.53
N SER A 253 13.52 11.98 -7.55
CA SER A 253 14.18 11.50 -6.34
C SER A 253 15.69 11.72 -6.40
N VAL A 254 16.27 12.16 -5.28
CA VAL A 254 17.72 12.29 -5.13
C VAL A 254 18.34 10.90 -5.05
N ALA A 255 19.27 10.59 -5.94
CA ALA A 255 19.96 9.32 -5.96
C ALA A 255 21.26 9.34 -5.13
N THR A 256 22.08 10.39 -5.30
CA THR A 256 23.34 10.57 -4.57
C THR A 256 23.61 12.05 -4.33
N GLY A 257 24.50 12.34 -3.39
CA GLY A 257 24.93 13.72 -3.08
C GLY A 257 23.84 14.52 -2.39
N GLY A 258 24.06 15.81 -2.25
CA GLY A 258 23.12 16.70 -1.59
C GLY A 258 23.26 18.15 -2.07
N GLY A 259 22.29 18.98 -1.64
CA GLY A 259 22.31 20.39 -2.01
C GLY A 259 21.29 21.25 -1.26
N THR A 260 21.36 22.55 -1.51
CA THR A 260 20.33 23.51 -1.11
C THR A 260 19.68 24.09 -2.34
N ALA A 261 18.37 24.27 -2.32
CA ALA A 261 17.60 24.77 -3.44
C ALA A 261 16.51 25.74 -2.99
N VAL A 262 16.11 26.65 -3.87
CA VAL A 262 14.98 27.55 -3.66
C VAL A 262 13.75 27.04 -4.41
N VAL A 263 12.60 27.07 -3.78
CA VAL A 263 11.33 26.65 -4.34
C VAL A 263 10.82 27.68 -5.34
N LEU A 264 10.60 27.27 -6.58
CA LEU A 264 10.08 28.07 -7.67
C LEU A 264 8.56 28.02 -7.79
N ALA A 265 8.02 26.80 -7.80
CA ALA A 265 6.59 26.56 -8.00
C ALA A 265 6.10 25.40 -7.13
N THR A 266 4.85 25.49 -6.67
CA THR A 266 4.20 24.52 -5.78
C THR A 266 2.84 24.09 -6.33
N GLY A 267 2.39 22.89 -5.95
CA GLY A 267 1.06 22.34 -6.22
C GLY A 267 0.72 22.26 -7.71
N ALA A 268 -0.40 22.84 -8.11
CA ALA A 268 -0.90 22.81 -9.49
C ALA A 268 0.01 23.53 -10.50
N ARG A 269 0.94 24.37 -10.03
CA ARG A 269 1.84 25.16 -10.88
C ARG A 269 3.14 24.45 -11.21
N THR A 270 3.38 23.25 -10.63
CA THR A 270 4.58 22.46 -10.91
C THR A 270 4.50 21.79 -12.29
N ARG A 271 5.67 21.56 -12.90
CA ARG A 271 5.77 20.83 -14.17
C ARG A 271 5.20 19.42 -14.09
N PHE A 272 5.37 18.79 -12.91
CA PHE A 272 4.78 17.48 -12.65
C PHE A 272 3.25 17.50 -12.73
N ALA A 273 2.60 18.50 -12.12
CA ALA A 273 1.14 18.64 -12.19
C ALA A 273 0.64 18.89 -13.62
N SER A 274 1.40 19.66 -14.42
CA SER A 274 1.10 19.93 -15.82
C SER A 274 1.27 18.69 -16.70
N ALA A 275 2.35 17.92 -16.51
CA ALA A 275 2.65 16.71 -17.28
C ALA A 275 1.68 15.55 -17.00
N CYS A 276 1.24 15.42 -15.74
CA CYS A 276 0.34 14.34 -15.33
C CYS A 276 -1.13 14.55 -15.73
N GLY A 277 -1.50 15.71 -16.31
CA GLY A 277 -2.88 15.99 -16.71
C GLY A 277 -3.93 15.74 -15.63
N GLY A 278 -3.54 15.76 -14.37
CA GLY A 278 -4.40 15.54 -13.19
C GLY A 278 -4.73 14.06 -12.88
N SER A 279 -4.23 13.10 -13.63
CA SER A 279 -4.49 11.67 -13.37
C SER A 279 -3.24 10.98 -12.82
N PRO A 280 -3.30 10.41 -11.60
CA PRO A 280 -2.19 9.61 -11.09
C PRO A 280 -1.96 8.36 -11.97
N PRO A 281 -0.72 7.86 -12.07
CA PRO A 281 -0.42 6.67 -12.86
C PRO A 281 -1.29 5.49 -12.37
N ARG A 282 -1.97 4.84 -13.32
CA ARG A 282 -2.82 3.67 -13.05
C ARG A 282 -1.92 2.51 -12.61
N ARG A 283 -2.07 2.09 -11.36
CA ARG A 283 -1.47 0.87 -10.86
C ARG A 283 -2.33 -0.33 -11.30
N GLU A 284 -1.70 -1.47 -11.52
CA GLU A 284 -2.44 -2.71 -11.83
C GLU A 284 -3.41 -3.05 -10.68
N PRO A 285 -4.62 -3.55 -11.03
CA PRO A 285 -5.60 -3.96 -10.02
C PRO A 285 -5.03 -5.06 -9.13
N SER A 286 -5.26 -4.96 -7.82
CA SER A 286 -4.85 -5.98 -6.87
C SER A 286 -5.58 -7.31 -7.10
N ALA A 287 -5.08 -8.40 -6.50
CA ALA A 287 -5.75 -9.71 -6.56
C ALA A 287 -7.18 -9.64 -6.00
N PHE A 288 -7.39 -8.83 -4.97
CA PHE A 288 -8.70 -8.56 -4.40
C PHE A 288 -9.63 -7.84 -5.39
N ASP A 289 -9.16 -6.75 -6.01
CA ASP A 289 -9.94 -5.99 -6.98
C ASP A 289 -10.38 -6.87 -8.14
N ARG A 290 -9.50 -7.74 -8.64
CA ARG A 290 -9.82 -8.71 -9.69
C ARG A 290 -10.87 -9.72 -9.26
N SER A 291 -10.78 -10.23 -8.03
CA SER A 291 -11.75 -11.21 -7.48
C SER A 291 -13.13 -10.59 -7.27
N VAL A 292 -13.20 -9.39 -6.70
CA VAL A 292 -14.45 -8.64 -6.51
C VAL A 292 -15.08 -8.27 -7.84
N HIS A 293 -14.31 -7.78 -8.81
CA HIS A 293 -14.79 -7.52 -10.17
C HIS A 293 -15.34 -8.79 -10.85
N GLY A 294 -14.64 -9.92 -10.72
CA GLY A 294 -15.08 -11.19 -11.27
C GLY A 294 -16.43 -11.64 -10.69
N ILE A 295 -16.61 -11.55 -9.38
CA ILE A 295 -17.88 -11.86 -8.71
C ILE A 295 -18.98 -10.90 -9.17
N SER A 296 -18.71 -9.60 -9.21
CA SER A 296 -19.66 -8.58 -9.65
C SER A 296 -20.14 -8.84 -11.08
N TRP A 297 -19.26 -9.19 -12.00
CA TRP A 297 -19.65 -9.51 -13.38
C TRP A 297 -20.50 -10.76 -13.50
N VAL A 298 -20.25 -11.80 -12.70
CA VAL A 298 -21.10 -12.98 -12.66
C VAL A 298 -22.51 -12.61 -12.19
N LEU A 299 -22.61 -11.82 -11.13
CA LEU A 299 -23.91 -11.35 -10.60
C LEU A 299 -24.69 -10.47 -11.60
N ILE A 300 -24.00 -9.55 -12.29
CA ILE A 300 -24.63 -8.73 -13.32
C ILE A 300 -25.20 -9.61 -14.46
N ARG A 301 -24.47 -10.64 -14.87
CA ARG A 301 -24.98 -11.60 -15.88
C ARG A 301 -26.23 -12.32 -15.41
N PHE A 302 -26.25 -12.78 -14.16
CA PHE A 302 -27.44 -13.42 -13.58
C PHE A 302 -28.60 -12.42 -13.53
N MET A 303 -28.39 -11.20 -13.08
CA MET A 303 -29.39 -10.15 -13.00
C MET A 303 -30.01 -9.82 -14.38
N LEU A 304 -29.17 -9.75 -15.43
CA LEU A 304 -29.65 -9.49 -16.80
C LEU A 304 -30.37 -10.68 -17.44
N LEU A 305 -30.01 -11.91 -17.06
CA LEU A 305 -30.60 -13.13 -17.61
C LEU A 305 -31.92 -13.48 -16.92
N THR A 306 -32.12 -13.10 -15.66
CA THR A 306 -33.30 -13.47 -14.88
C THR A 306 -34.62 -12.88 -15.41
N PRO A 307 -34.76 -11.59 -15.75
CA PRO A 307 -36.03 -11.03 -16.26
C PRO A 307 -36.54 -11.72 -17.53
N PRO A 308 -35.76 -11.88 -18.61
CA PRO A 308 -36.24 -12.58 -19.78
C PRO A 308 -36.59 -14.05 -19.51
N LEU A 309 -35.85 -14.73 -18.61
CA LEU A 309 -36.15 -16.11 -18.22
C LEU A 309 -37.50 -16.19 -17.49
N VAL A 310 -37.77 -15.28 -16.55
CA VAL A 310 -39.05 -15.18 -15.83
C VAL A 310 -40.20 -14.89 -16.78
N LEU A 311 -39.98 -13.91 -17.69
CA LEU A 311 -41.00 -13.58 -18.71
C LEU A 311 -41.32 -14.76 -19.64
N MET A 312 -40.27 -15.42 -20.16
CA MET A 312 -40.47 -16.57 -21.05
C MET A 312 -41.20 -17.72 -20.33
N ALA A 313 -40.80 -18.02 -19.06
CA ALA A 313 -41.41 -19.06 -18.27
C ALA A 313 -42.92 -18.76 -18.01
N ASN A 314 -43.24 -17.52 -17.63
CA ASN A 314 -44.64 -17.12 -17.41
C ASN A 314 -45.47 -17.10 -18.72
N ALA A 315 -44.89 -16.63 -19.83
CA ALA A 315 -45.55 -16.63 -21.12
C ALA A 315 -45.81 -18.02 -21.63
N ALA A 316 -44.81 -18.93 -21.55
CA ALA A 316 -44.93 -20.31 -22.07
C ALA A 316 -45.88 -21.17 -21.24
N LEU A 317 -45.88 -21.02 -19.91
CA LEU A 317 -46.63 -21.94 -19.01
C LEU A 317 -48.00 -21.37 -18.59
N ARG A 318 -48.18 -20.07 -18.63
CA ARG A 318 -49.38 -19.40 -18.12
C ARG A 318 -50.05 -18.47 -19.08
N GLY A 319 -49.50 -18.25 -20.27
CA GLY A 319 -50.02 -17.30 -21.26
C GLY A 319 -49.98 -15.83 -20.81
N ARG A 320 -49.26 -15.51 -19.71
CA ARG A 320 -49.09 -14.17 -19.18
C ARG A 320 -47.82 -13.57 -19.76
N GLY A 321 -47.95 -12.49 -20.55
CA GLY A 321 -46.85 -11.81 -21.23
C GLY A 321 -46.27 -10.66 -20.44
N VAL A 322 -46.30 -9.46 -21.01
CA VAL A 322 -45.66 -8.24 -20.52
C VAL A 322 -46.19 -7.80 -19.13
N GLU A 323 -47.37 -8.26 -18.73
CA GLU A 323 -47.96 -7.99 -17.39
C GLU A 323 -47.06 -8.51 -16.24
N THR A 324 -46.25 -9.51 -16.47
CA THR A 324 -45.31 -10.09 -15.47
C THR A 324 -43.95 -9.35 -15.43
N LEU A 325 -43.74 -8.38 -16.30
CA LEU A 325 -42.47 -7.64 -16.38
C LEU A 325 -42.12 -6.90 -15.06
N PRO A 326 -43.06 -6.22 -14.35
CA PRO A 326 -42.73 -5.61 -13.07
C PRO A 326 -42.25 -6.61 -12.01
N PHE A 327 -42.82 -7.80 -11.99
CA PHE A 327 -42.36 -8.88 -11.10
C PHE A 327 -40.97 -9.41 -11.52
N ALA A 328 -40.75 -9.67 -12.80
CA ALA A 328 -39.46 -10.11 -13.30
C ALA A 328 -38.32 -9.11 -12.98
N VAL A 329 -38.64 -7.80 -13.07
CA VAL A 329 -37.75 -6.70 -12.68
C VAL A 329 -37.46 -6.74 -11.17
N ALA A 330 -38.51 -6.91 -10.34
CA ALA A 330 -38.32 -6.96 -8.87
C ALA A 330 -37.45 -8.14 -8.45
N VAL A 331 -37.61 -9.31 -9.09
CA VAL A 331 -36.74 -10.49 -8.88
C VAL A 331 -35.28 -10.19 -9.24
N ALA A 332 -35.04 -9.51 -10.35
CA ALA A 332 -33.69 -9.14 -10.77
C ALA A 332 -33.04 -8.14 -9.79
N VAL A 333 -33.82 -7.18 -9.28
CA VAL A 333 -33.37 -6.22 -8.25
C VAL A 333 -32.94 -6.95 -6.97
N GLY A 334 -33.69 -7.96 -6.53
CA GLY A 334 -33.37 -8.75 -5.34
C GLY A 334 -32.06 -9.52 -5.42
N LEU A 335 -31.48 -9.71 -6.63
CA LEU A 335 -30.16 -10.34 -6.79
C LEU A 335 -28.99 -9.39 -6.53
N THR A 336 -29.20 -8.08 -6.45
CA THR A 336 -28.11 -7.10 -6.34
C THR A 336 -27.56 -7.02 -4.92
N PRO A 337 -26.26 -7.25 -4.70
CA PRO A 337 -25.64 -7.03 -3.40
C PRO A 337 -25.29 -5.52 -3.23
N GLU A 338 -26.28 -4.69 -3.06
CA GLU A 338 -26.11 -3.22 -3.02
C GLU A 338 -25.18 -2.75 -1.91
N MET A 339 -25.16 -3.45 -0.77
CA MET A 339 -24.33 -3.10 0.39
C MET A 339 -22.89 -3.60 0.30
N LEU A 340 -22.50 -4.36 -0.73
CA LEU A 340 -21.15 -4.92 -0.87
C LEU A 340 -20.04 -3.84 -0.79
N PRO A 341 -20.09 -2.75 -1.56
CA PRO A 341 -19.03 -1.74 -1.47
C PRO A 341 -18.96 -1.09 -0.08
N VAL A 342 -20.11 -0.81 0.54
CA VAL A 342 -20.21 -0.16 1.85
C VAL A 342 -19.65 -1.05 2.96
N VAL A 343 -20.02 -2.33 2.98
CA VAL A 343 -19.53 -3.29 3.98
C VAL A 343 -18.02 -3.50 3.84
N VAL A 344 -17.53 -3.67 2.60
CA VAL A 344 -16.10 -3.87 2.32
C VAL A 344 -15.28 -2.65 2.76
N THR A 345 -15.64 -1.45 2.29
CA THR A 345 -14.90 -0.22 2.61
C THR A 345 -14.94 0.10 4.10
N THR A 346 -16.10 -0.07 4.75
CA THR A 346 -16.23 0.18 6.19
C THR A 346 -15.43 -0.83 7.01
N CYS A 347 -15.46 -2.11 6.65
CA CYS A 347 -14.71 -3.16 7.33
C CYS A 347 -13.19 -2.90 7.24
N LEU A 348 -12.69 -2.59 6.04
CA LEU A 348 -11.27 -2.30 5.80
C LEU A 348 -10.84 -1.00 6.50
N ALA A 349 -11.66 0.07 6.44
CA ALA A 349 -11.35 1.34 7.09
C ALA A 349 -11.28 1.21 8.61
N ARG A 350 -12.17 0.40 9.22
CA ARG A 350 -12.13 0.10 10.66
C ARG A 350 -10.91 -0.72 11.03
N GLY A 351 -10.57 -1.72 10.24
CA GLY A 351 -9.36 -2.52 10.41
C GLY A 351 -8.10 -1.66 10.37
N ALA A 352 -7.99 -0.79 9.36
CA ALA A 352 -6.88 0.14 9.19
C ALA A 352 -6.81 1.15 10.36
N SER A 353 -7.94 1.73 10.78
CA SER A 353 -7.98 2.65 11.92
C SER A 353 -7.61 1.98 13.24
N ALA A 354 -8.04 0.74 13.46
CA ALA A 354 -7.64 -0.03 14.65
C ALA A 354 -6.12 -0.28 14.66
N LEU A 355 -5.55 -0.74 13.55
CA LEU A 355 -4.11 -0.97 13.42
C LEU A 355 -3.29 0.30 13.68
N ALA A 356 -3.72 1.42 13.13
CA ALA A 356 -3.02 2.69 13.32
C ALA A 356 -3.00 3.13 14.80
N ARG A 357 -4.10 2.91 15.52
CA ARG A 357 -4.22 3.29 16.95
C ARG A 357 -3.48 2.36 17.88
N THR A 358 -3.52 1.05 17.62
CA THR A 358 -2.97 0.03 18.57
C THR A 358 -1.53 -0.35 18.25
N HIS A 359 -1.17 -0.41 16.97
CA HIS A 359 0.13 -0.93 16.52
C HIS A 359 0.91 0.07 15.65
N LYS A 360 0.44 1.32 15.55
CA LYS A 360 1.07 2.39 14.76
C LYS A 360 1.34 1.99 13.29
N VAL A 361 0.54 1.07 12.74
CA VAL A 361 0.62 0.66 11.33
C VAL A 361 -0.36 1.45 10.51
N ILE A 362 0.13 2.20 9.55
CA ILE A 362 -0.66 3.10 8.71
C ILE A 362 -0.84 2.47 7.33
N VAL A 363 -2.07 2.14 7.02
CA VAL A 363 -2.47 1.60 5.71
C VAL A 363 -2.83 2.76 4.80
N LYS A 364 -2.07 2.99 3.74
CA LYS A 364 -2.29 4.10 2.79
C LYS A 364 -3.40 3.80 1.78
N ARG A 365 -3.62 2.52 1.45
CA ARG A 365 -4.67 2.01 0.56
C ARG A 365 -5.50 0.96 1.27
N LEU A 366 -6.83 1.11 1.31
CA LEU A 366 -7.72 0.14 1.96
C LEU A 366 -7.59 -1.30 1.40
N PRO A 367 -7.53 -1.53 0.07
CA PRO A 367 -7.33 -2.87 -0.48
C PRO A 367 -6.06 -3.55 0.03
N ALA A 368 -4.99 -2.80 0.30
CA ALA A 368 -3.74 -3.35 0.81
C ALA A 368 -3.90 -4.08 2.17
N LEU A 369 -4.87 -3.67 3.00
CA LEU A 369 -5.17 -4.40 4.23
C LEU A 369 -5.73 -5.80 3.95
N HIS A 370 -6.55 -5.96 2.92
CA HIS A 370 -7.03 -7.27 2.49
C HIS A 370 -5.88 -8.10 1.90
N ASP A 371 -5.08 -7.49 1.02
CA ASP A 371 -3.94 -8.15 0.39
C ASP A 371 -2.92 -8.61 1.44
N LEU A 372 -2.65 -7.81 2.51
CA LEU A 372 -1.88 -8.23 3.68
C LEU A 372 -2.44 -9.51 4.33
N GLY A 373 -3.75 -9.60 4.45
CA GLY A 373 -4.41 -10.80 4.98
C GLY A 373 -4.21 -12.04 4.11
N ALA A 374 -3.97 -11.86 2.83
CA ALA A 374 -3.73 -12.91 1.85
C ALA A 374 -2.24 -13.28 1.70
N VAL A 375 -1.31 -12.45 2.22
CA VAL A 375 0.14 -12.70 2.12
C VAL A 375 0.50 -14.08 2.66
N ASP A 376 1.18 -14.85 1.83
CA ASP A 376 1.76 -16.15 2.13
C ASP A 376 3.30 -16.17 1.98
N VAL A 377 3.86 -15.18 1.25
CA VAL A 377 5.30 -14.97 1.14
C VAL A 377 5.64 -13.52 1.49
N LEU A 378 6.58 -13.33 2.41
CA LEU A 378 7.10 -12.01 2.77
C LEU A 378 8.58 -11.93 2.40
N CYS A 379 8.90 -11.06 1.47
CA CYS A 379 10.25 -10.71 1.09
C CYS A 379 10.75 -9.54 1.96
N LEU A 380 11.92 -9.68 2.53
CA LEU A 380 12.54 -8.69 3.41
C LEU A 380 13.91 -8.31 2.87
N ASP A 381 14.27 -7.03 2.91
CA ASP A 381 15.68 -6.67 2.89
C ASP A 381 16.33 -7.01 4.24
N LYS A 382 17.62 -7.38 4.23
CA LYS A 382 18.36 -7.67 5.47
C LYS A 382 18.69 -6.38 6.21
N THR A 383 19.36 -5.46 5.50
CA THR A 383 19.95 -4.24 6.08
C THR A 383 18.85 -3.26 6.43
N GLY A 384 18.93 -2.66 7.62
CA GLY A 384 17.91 -1.73 8.09
C GLY A 384 16.56 -2.36 8.47
N THR A 385 16.36 -3.66 8.23
CA THR A 385 15.13 -4.39 8.52
C THR A 385 15.34 -5.50 9.55
N LEU A 386 16.11 -6.52 9.21
CA LEU A 386 16.47 -7.60 10.13
C LEU A 386 17.63 -7.21 11.03
N THR A 387 18.42 -6.26 10.57
CA THR A 387 19.53 -5.68 11.31
C THR A 387 19.26 -4.18 11.56
N GLN A 388 19.88 -3.65 12.60
CA GLN A 388 19.97 -2.21 12.80
C GLN A 388 20.98 -1.64 11.79
N ASP A 389 20.80 -0.39 11.35
CA ASP A 389 21.78 0.31 10.49
C ASP A 389 23.04 0.71 11.28
N ARG A 390 23.38 -0.03 12.32
CA ARG A 390 24.45 0.23 13.24
C ARG A 390 25.33 -1.01 13.35
N PRO A 391 26.53 -1.01 12.71
CA PRO A 391 27.52 -2.04 12.94
C PRO A 391 28.01 -1.97 14.39
N VAL A 392 28.41 -3.11 14.93
CA VAL A 392 29.06 -3.21 16.26
C VAL A 392 30.38 -3.92 16.10
N VAL A 393 31.41 -3.45 16.79
CA VAL A 393 32.69 -4.15 16.84
C VAL A 393 32.46 -5.53 17.46
N HIS A 394 32.84 -6.58 16.75
CA HIS A 394 32.77 -7.94 17.25
C HIS A 394 34.04 -8.34 18.00
N ARG A 395 35.20 -8.17 17.34
CA ARG A 395 36.50 -8.48 17.93
C ARG A 395 37.58 -7.59 17.30
N ALA A 396 38.64 -7.35 18.07
CA ALA A 396 39.90 -6.83 17.57
C ALA A 396 40.92 -7.95 17.56
N LEU A 397 41.59 -8.21 16.41
CA LEU A 397 42.43 -9.37 16.20
C LEU A 397 43.86 -8.97 15.77
N ASP A 398 44.84 -9.76 16.17
CA ASP A 398 46.19 -9.68 15.64
C ASP A 398 46.36 -10.39 14.27
N GLY A 399 47.54 -10.39 13.70
CA GLY A 399 47.88 -11.09 12.48
C GLY A 399 47.76 -12.61 12.53
N THR A 400 47.54 -13.19 13.71
CA THR A 400 47.32 -14.66 13.89
C THR A 400 45.86 -15.00 14.10
N GLY A 401 44.95 -14.00 14.22
CA GLY A 401 43.54 -14.16 14.50
C GLY A 401 43.20 -14.28 16.00
N ARG A 402 44.13 -13.91 16.89
CA ARG A 402 43.89 -13.82 18.33
C ARG A 402 43.46 -12.42 18.74
N ASP A 403 42.77 -12.33 19.88
CA ASP A 403 42.31 -11.04 20.39
C ASP A 403 43.47 -10.10 20.68
N ALA A 404 43.40 -8.87 20.17
CA ALA A 404 44.43 -7.84 20.28
C ALA A 404 43.80 -6.45 20.52
N PRO A 405 43.62 -6.04 21.79
CA PRO A 405 42.93 -4.75 22.09
C PRO A 405 43.71 -3.54 21.55
N ASP A 406 45.00 -3.64 21.27
CA ASP A 406 45.84 -2.57 20.70
C ASP A 406 45.33 -2.14 19.31
N ALA A 407 44.77 -3.06 18.53
CA ALA A 407 44.15 -2.72 17.23
C ALA A 407 42.90 -1.83 17.41
N LEU A 408 42.07 -2.10 18.43
CA LEU A 408 40.88 -1.28 18.74
C LEU A 408 41.31 0.11 19.21
N ARG A 409 42.29 0.19 20.07
CA ARG A 409 42.88 1.45 20.56
C ARG A 409 43.31 2.36 19.40
N TRP A 410 44.14 1.87 18.49
CA TRP A 410 44.61 2.65 17.36
C TRP A 410 43.47 3.04 16.41
N ALA A 411 42.51 2.17 16.24
CA ALA A 411 41.31 2.49 15.44
C ALA A 411 40.46 3.59 16.08
N ALA A 412 40.35 3.61 17.41
CA ALA A 412 39.66 4.66 18.16
C ALA A 412 40.36 6.00 18.04
N VAL A 413 41.70 6.02 18.15
CA VAL A 413 42.52 7.21 17.91
C VAL A 413 42.28 7.77 16.48
N ASN A 414 42.27 6.88 15.48
CA ASN A 414 41.99 7.28 14.12
C ASN A 414 40.58 7.86 13.98
N ALA A 415 39.55 7.17 14.48
CA ALA A 415 38.15 7.58 14.37
C ALA A 415 37.90 8.93 15.06
N TRP A 416 38.45 9.10 16.27
CA TRP A 416 38.31 10.33 17.04
C TRP A 416 38.89 11.54 16.30
N TRP A 417 40.15 11.46 15.88
CA TRP A 417 40.83 12.57 15.26
C TRP A 417 40.39 12.83 13.81
N THR A 418 39.98 11.83 13.08
CA THR A 418 39.35 12.02 11.76
C THR A 418 38.05 12.79 11.90
N LEU A 419 37.28 12.53 12.95
CA LEU A 419 36.03 13.23 13.21
C LEU A 419 36.27 14.69 13.69
N GLN A 420 37.26 14.93 14.56
CA GLN A 420 37.52 16.24 15.13
C GLN A 420 38.19 17.22 14.15
N LEU A 421 39.05 16.73 13.27
CA LEU A 421 39.88 17.57 12.38
C LEU A 421 39.34 17.67 10.94
N ALA A 422 38.24 16.98 10.60
CA ALA A 422 37.64 17.09 9.27
C ALA A 422 36.83 18.40 9.15
N GLU A 423 36.96 19.09 8.02
CA GLU A 423 36.21 20.33 7.74
C GLU A 423 34.68 20.12 7.69
N LEU A 424 34.22 18.91 7.36
CA LEU A 424 32.81 18.47 7.32
C LEU A 424 32.73 17.08 7.94
N PRO A 425 32.59 16.96 9.26
CA PRO A 425 32.49 15.67 9.92
C PRO A 425 31.13 15.02 9.56
N THR A 426 31.20 14.02 8.69
CA THR A 426 30.11 13.05 8.52
C THR A 426 30.47 11.84 9.37
N PRO A 427 29.77 11.58 10.49
CA PRO A 427 30.04 10.39 11.28
C PRO A 427 29.83 9.15 10.40
N ASP A 428 30.89 8.34 10.23
CA ASP A 428 30.77 6.99 9.65
C ASP A 428 30.27 6.04 10.76
N ALA A 429 29.27 5.25 10.46
CA ALA A 429 28.70 4.29 11.41
C ALA A 429 29.75 3.29 11.95
N LEU A 430 30.81 2.99 11.17
CA LEU A 430 31.93 2.15 11.62
C LEU A 430 32.80 2.90 12.64
N ASP A 431 32.98 4.19 12.48
CA ASP A 431 33.73 5.02 13.41
C ASP A 431 33.00 5.18 14.73
N GLU A 432 31.70 5.39 14.70
CA GLU A 432 30.85 5.39 15.89
C GLU A 432 30.93 4.05 16.64
N ALA A 433 30.87 2.93 15.92
CA ALA A 433 30.97 1.60 16.52
C ALA A 433 32.35 1.36 17.18
N VAL A 434 33.41 1.90 16.61
CA VAL A 434 34.77 1.82 17.17
C VAL A 434 34.87 2.65 18.45
N LEU A 435 34.34 3.87 18.43
CA LEU A 435 34.37 4.78 19.59
C LEU A 435 33.51 4.25 20.75
N ASP A 436 32.36 3.62 20.44
CA ASP A 436 31.51 3.01 21.47
C ASP A 436 32.14 1.78 22.12
N ALA A 437 32.98 1.03 21.37
CA ALA A 437 33.63 -0.18 21.86
C ALA A 437 34.94 0.11 22.62
N ALA A 438 35.53 1.29 22.39
CA ALA A 438 36.80 1.67 22.99
C ALA A 438 36.60 2.20 24.43
N ALA A 439 37.41 1.78 25.34
CA ALA A 439 37.47 2.37 26.68
C ALA A 439 38.07 3.78 26.61
N PRO A 440 37.58 4.76 27.43
CA PRO A 440 38.19 6.08 27.52
C PRO A 440 39.64 5.95 28.04
N GLU A 441 40.58 6.53 27.27
CA GLU A 441 41.99 6.52 27.67
C GLU A 441 42.33 7.73 28.56
N GLU A 442 43.15 7.52 29.58
CA GLU A 442 43.62 8.56 30.48
C GLU A 442 44.67 9.49 29.81
N GLU A 443 45.46 9.01 28.83
CA GLU A 443 46.43 9.79 28.05
C GLU A 443 45.97 9.89 26.59
N GLN A 444 45.49 11.06 26.19
CA GLN A 444 45.08 11.29 24.81
C GLN A 444 46.27 11.78 23.96
N ASP A 445 46.47 11.16 22.80
CA ASP A 445 47.36 11.65 21.77
C ASP A 445 46.76 12.93 21.16
N ASP A 446 47.58 13.99 20.95
CA ASP A 446 47.13 15.21 20.30
C ASP A 446 46.97 15.05 18.78
N GLY A 447 45.82 15.47 18.22
CA GLY A 447 45.61 15.45 16.78
C GLY A 447 46.37 16.55 16.05
N VAL A 448 47.05 16.20 14.99
CA VAL A 448 47.85 17.12 14.16
C VAL A 448 47.20 17.38 12.80
N ALA A 449 46.74 16.33 12.12
CA ALA A 449 46.06 16.39 10.82
C ALA A 449 45.19 15.17 10.63
N ALA A 450 44.20 15.26 9.73
CA ALA A 450 43.37 14.13 9.30
C ALA A 450 43.23 14.13 7.78
N LEU A 451 43.25 12.94 7.21
CA LEU A 451 42.82 12.64 5.84
C LEU A 451 41.55 11.80 5.95
N PRO A 452 40.37 12.41 5.72
CA PRO A 452 39.08 11.71 5.85
C PRO A 452 39.00 10.50 4.92
N PHE A 453 38.02 9.63 5.19
CA PHE A 453 37.78 8.45 4.37
C PHE A 453 37.54 8.84 2.91
N ASP A 454 38.28 8.20 2.03
CA ASP A 454 38.16 8.36 0.58
C ASP A 454 37.68 7.04 -0.05
N PRO A 455 36.51 7.02 -0.72
CA PRO A 455 35.97 5.82 -1.34
C PRO A 455 36.90 5.17 -2.38
N VAL A 456 37.74 5.94 -3.06
CA VAL A 456 38.69 5.42 -4.07
C VAL A 456 39.90 4.74 -3.41
N ARG A 457 40.50 5.41 -2.42
CA ARG A 457 41.59 4.85 -1.62
C ARG A 457 41.13 3.79 -0.63
N ARG A 458 39.86 3.89 -0.17
CA ARG A 458 39.24 3.06 0.86
C ARG A 458 40.00 3.10 2.21
N LEU A 459 40.57 4.26 2.53
CA LEU A 459 41.40 4.53 3.72
C LEU A 459 40.99 5.82 4.39
N ALA A 460 41.13 5.86 5.72
CA ALA A 460 41.09 7.07 6.54
C ALA A 460 42.39 7.13 7.36
N THR A 461 42.98 8.32 7.49
CA THR A 461 44.25 8.50 8.18
C THR A 461 44.15 9.64 9.20
N ALA A 462 44.51 9.40 10.44
CA ALA A 462 44.74 10.43 11.44
C ALA A 462 46.26 10.54 11.72
N VAL A 463 46.72 11.74 11.93
CA VAL A 463 48.08 12.07 12.30
C VAL A 463 48.05 12.62 13.73
N VAL A 464 48.73 11.93 14.63
CA VAL A 464 48.72 12.25 16.05
C VAL A 464 50.12 12.46 16.60
N ARG A 465 50.24 13.20 17.67
CA ARG A 465 51.45 13.48 18.41
C ARG A 465 51.28 12.94 19.85
N HIS A 466 52.16 12.05 20.25
CA HIS A 466 52.14 11.58 21.61
C HIS A 466 52.84 12.64 22.54
N PRO A 467 52.22 13.07 23.65
CA PRO A 467 52.79 14.09 24.53
C PRO A 467 54.20 13.82 25.03
N ARG A 468 54.54 12.54 25.20
CA ARG A 468 55.88 12.11 25.71
C ARG A 468 56.90 11.85 24.60
N ARG A 469 56.55 12.00 23.29
CA ARG A 469 57.48 11.78 22.15
C ARG A 469 57.55 13.01 21.27
N LEU A 470 58.20 14.05 21.77
CA LEU A 470 58.41 15.28 21.03
C LEU A 470 59.24 15.01 19.76
N GLY A 471 58.84 15.64 18.66
CA GLY A 471 59.50 15.51 17.34
C GLY A 471 59.10 14.31 16.48
N VAL A 472 58.14 13.52 16.92
CA VAL A 472 57.60 12.36 16.14
C VAL A 472 56.09 12.47 16.02
N HIS A 473 55.58 12.38 14.79
CA HIS A 473 54.17 12.20 14.51
C HIS A 473 53.86 10.73 14.18
N THR A 474 52.77 10.22 14.66
CA THR A 474 52.28 8.88 14.33
C THR A 474 51.12 8.97 13.36
N LEU A 475 51.32 8.39 12.18
CA LEU A 475 50.22 8.19 11.24
C LEU A 475 49.47 6.93 11.66
N VAL A 476 48.16 7.04 11.81
CA VAL A 476 47.24 5.91 12.09
C VAL A 476 46.30 5.77 10.90
N VAL A 477 46.44 4.67 10.17
CA VAL A 477 45.69 4.39 8.95
C VAL A 477 44.73 3.24 9.22
N LYS A 478 43.45 3.45 8.87
CA LYS A 478 42.36 2.46 8.97
C LYS A 478 41.66 2.33 7.64
N GLY A 479 41.26 1.12 7.22
CA GLY A 479 40.50 0.93 6.02
C GLY A 479 40.40 -0.51 5.51
N ALA A 480 40.13 -0.66 4.22
CA ALA A 480 40.00 -1.96 3.59
C ALA A 480 41.30 -2.76 3.69
N VAL A 481 41.18 -4.03 4.03
CA VAL A 481 42.34 -4.93 4.33
C VAL A 481 43.39 -4.89 3.23
N GLU A 482 42.96 -5.07 1.99
CA GLU A 482 43.84 -5.12 0.83
C GLU A 482 44.64 -3.80 0.70
N ASN A 483 43.97 -2.67 0.82
CA ASN A 483 44.56 -1.33 0.64
C ASN A 483 45.51 -0.94 1.79
N VAL A 484 45.25 -1.36 3.01
CA VAL A 484 46.14 -1.15 4.16
C VAL A 484 47.37 -2.03 4.03
N LEU A 485 47.19 -3.33 3.76
CA LEU A 485 48.31 -4.30 3.66
C LEU A 485 49.23 -3.99 2.49
N GLU A 486 48.72 -3.45 1.38
CA GLU A 486 49.57 -2.98 0.25
C GLU A 486 50.55 -1.89 0.67
N ARG A 487 50.19 -1.07 1.66
CA ARG A 487 51.00 0.06 2.17
C ARG A 487 51.90 -0.32 3.34
N CYS A 488 51.74 -1.51 3.89
CA CYS A 488 52.55 -2.04 4.96
C CYS A 488 53.90 -2.64 4.46
N VAL A 489 54.90 -2.59 5.32
CA VAL A 489 56.19 -3.26 5.09
C VAL A 489 56.02 -4.72 5.50
N LEU A 490 55.70 -5.58 4.55
CA LEU A 490 55.44 -7.01 4.77
C LEU A 490 56.09 -7.85 3.70
N GLU A 491 56.56 -9.04 4.06
CA GLU A 491 56.98 -10.09 3.11
C GLU A 491 55.73 -10.64 2.44
N GLU A 492 55.83 -11.12 1.19
CA GLU A 492 54.73 -11.65 0.40
C GLU A 492 54.01 -12.81 1.10
N ALA A 493 54.79 -13.71 1.74
CA ALA A 493 54.25 -14.83 2.51
C ALA A 493 53.43 -14.35 3.74
N GLU A 494 53.87 -13.28 4.39
CA GLU A 494 53.15 -12.71 5.52
C GLU A 494 51.89 -11.99 5.08
N ARG A 495 51.93 -11.22 3.99
CA ARG A 495 50.79 -10.59 3.38
C ARG A 495 49.70 -11.61 3.00
N ALA A 496 50.08 -12.70 2.35
CA ALA A 496 49.18 -13.79 1.99
C ALA A 496 48.55 -14.45 3.20
N ARG A 497 49.32 -14.63 4.30
CA ARG A 497 48.79 -15.15 5.57
C ARG A 497 47.76 -14.21 6.20
N LEU A 498 48.04 -12.91 6.23
CA LEU A 498 47.10 -11.88 6.76
C LEU A 498 45.82 -11.80 5.94
N LEU A 499 45.92 -11.84 4.62
CA LEU A 499 44.76 -11.90 3.74
C LEU A 499 43.92 -13.16 3.99
N ALA A 500 44.56 -14.32 4.24
CA ALA A 500 43.84 -15.55 4.56
C ALA A 500 43.11 -15.49 5.91
N VAL A 501 43.67 -14.77 6.92
CA VAL A 501 42.99 -14.52 8.19
C VAL A 501 41.77 -13.65 7.94
N ALA A 502 41.90 -12.54 7.23
CA ALA A 502 40.80 -11.64 6.93
C ALA A 502 39.71 -12.31 6.08
N ALA A 503 40.10 -13.16 5.11
CA ALA A 503 39.15 -13.91 4.30
C ALA A 503 38.31 -14.89 5.13
N ARG A 504 38.88 -15.59 6.08
CA ARG A 504 38.16 -16.49 7.00
C ARG A 504 37.10 -15.73 7.82
N GLU A 505 37.46 -14.58 8.40
CA GLU A 505 36.53 -13.77 9.16
C GLU A 505 35.41 -13.20 8.24
N ALA A 506 35.74 -12.85 7.00
CA ALA A 506 34.76 -12.40 6.00
C ALA A 506 33.85 -13.55 5.54
N ASP A 507 34.36 -14.77 5.37
CA ASP A 507 33.57 -15.97 5.03
C ASP A 507 32.61 -16.33 6.18
N ASP A 508 33.01 -16.07 7.43
CA ASP A 508 32.16 -16.16 8.62
C ASP A 508 31.10 -15.04 8.70
N GLY A 509 31.04 -14.13 7.70
CA GLY A 509 30.04 -13.12 7.56
C GLY A 509 30.33 -11.83 8.33
N LEU A 510 31.56 -11.60 8.74
CA LEU A 510 32.02 -10.38 9.41
C LEU A 510 32.58 -9.40 8.39
N ARG A 511 32.39 -8.11 8.62
CA ARG A 511 33.12 -7.06 7.91
C ARG A 511 34.46 -6.85 8.59
N VAL A 512 35.56 -6.84 7.83
CA VAL A 512 36.91 -6.73 8.36
C VAL A 512 37.56 -5.43 7.88
N LEU A 513 38.11 -4.66 8.82
CA LEU A 513 38.99 -3.52 8.55
C LEU A 513 40.39 -3.83 9.09
N ALA A 514 41.42 -3.30 8.43
CA ALA A 514 42.78 -3.34 8.92
C ALA A 514 43.19 -1.99 9.52
N VAL A 515 44.07 -2.05 10.52
CA VAL A 515 44.67 -0.90 11.17
C VAL A 515 46.22 -1.01 11.11
N ALA A 516 46.84 0.07 10.72
CA ALA A 516 48.30 0.15 10.65
C ALA A 516 48.80 1.53 11.10
N THR A 517 50.03 1.60 11.55
CA THR A 517 50.66 2.82 12.02
C THR A 517 52.03 3.04 11.39
N ALA A 518 52.48 4.30 11.33
CA ALA A 518 53.86 4.62 10.98
C ALA A 518 54.33 5.84 11.80
N ALA A 519 55.57 5.75 12.33
CA ALA A 519 56.21 6.91 12.94
C ALA A 519 56.91 7.74 11.86
N ARG A 520 56.74 9.07 11.91
CA ARG A 520 57.35 10.03 11.01
C ARG A 520 57.99 11.17 11.81
N PRO A 521 59.10 11.78 11.34
CA PRO A 521 59.60 12.99 11.93
C PRO A 521 58.53 14.08 11.85
N ALA A 522 58.37 14.84 12.92
CA ALA A 522 57.46 16.00 12.96
C ALA A 522 57.85 17.01 11.89
N ARG A 523 56.87 17.50 11.16
CA ARG A 523 57.04 18.45 10.06
C ARG A 523 55.90 19.46 10.03
N SER A 524 56.20 20.62 9.44
CA SER A 524 55.22 21.74 9.29
C SER A 524 54.47 21.69 7.96
N ARG A 525 54.84 20.84 7.02
CA ARG A 525 54.12 20.69 5.76
C ARG A 525 52.89 19.76 5.94
N ASP A 526 51.86 19.97 5.14
CA ASP A 526 50.64 19.16 5.17
C ASP A 526 50.93 17.68 4.85
N TYR A 527 50.10 16.81 5.45
CA TYR A 527 50.12 15.40 5.16
C TYR A 527 49.21 15.10 3.95
N THR A 528 49.69 14.20 3.10
CA THR A 528 49.05 13.83 1.84
C THR A 528 48.91 12.33 1.74
N PRO A 529 48.04 11.81 0.83
CA PRO A 529 47.93 10.34 0.60
C PRO A 529 49.25 9.65 0.24
N ALA A 530 50.24 10.40 -0.28
CA ALA A 530 51.55 9.86 -0.58
C ALA A 530 52.35 9.46 0.66
N ASP A 531 52.01 9.98 1.84
CA ASP A 531 52.61 9.67 3.12
C ASP A 531 52.13 8.33 3.72
N GLU A 532 51.09 7.77 3.21
CA GLU A 532 50.48 6.49 3.62
C GLU A 532 51.28 5.29 3.10
N ARG A 533 52.56 5.23 3.38
CA ARG A 533 53.48 4.15 2.94
C ARG A 533 54.37 3.71 4.08
N GLY A 534 54.97 2.51 3.96
CA GLY A 534 55.88 2.01 4.99
C GLY A 534 55.19 1.88 6.35
N LEU A 535 53.98 1.37 6.37
CA LEU A 535 53.19 1.17 7.56
C LEU A 535 53.55 -0.12 8.27
N THR A 536 53.34 -0.15 9.57
CA THR A 536 53.45 -1.35 10.42
C THR A 536 52.03 -1.82 10.72
N PHE A 537 51.67 -3.03 10.34
CA PHE A 537 50.36 -3.63 10.64
C PHE A 537 50.16 -3.76 12.15
N ARG A 538 48.98 -3.39 12.65
CA ARG A 538 48.58 -3.44 14.08
C ARG A 538 47.53 -4.50 14.35
N GLY A 539 46.66 -4.76 13.43
CA GLY A 539 45.63 -5.78 13.57
C GLY A 539 44.38 -5.54 12.71
N PHE A 540 43.41 -6.40 12.89
CA PHE A 540 42.09 -6.30 12.25
C PHE A 540 41.03 -5.92 13.25
N LEU A 541 40.01 -5.21 12.78
CA LEU A 541 38.75 -5.04 13.46
C LEU A 541 37.67 -5.80 12.70
N THR A 542 36.91 -6.61 13.39
CA THR A 542 35.78 -7.33 12.81
C THR A 542 34.49 -6.70 13.33
N PHE A 543 33.53 -6.51 12.41
CA PHE A 543 32.24 -5.91 12.71
C PHE A 543 31.13 -6.88 12.35
N ARG A 544 30.08 -6.88 13.14
CA ARG A 544 28.81 -7.55 12.85
C ARG A 544 27.68 -6.54 12.80
N ASP A 545 26.66 -6.80 12.01
CA ASP A 545 25.46 -6.04 12.06
C ASP A 545 24.68 -6.36 13.36
N ALA A 546 24.27 -5.36 14.11
CA ALA A 546 23.40 -5.56 15.25
C ALA A 546 22.01 -6.03 14.77
N LEU A 547 21.52 -7.13 15.33
CA LEU A 547 20.20 -7.65 15.00
C LEU A 547 19.10 -6.72 15.54
N ALA A 548 18.01 -6.59 14.80
CA ALA A 548 16.84 -5.88 15.30
C ALA A 548 16.21 -6.66 16.46
N PRO A 549 15.94 -6.02 17.63
CA PRO A 549 15.53 -6.71 18.86
C PRO A 549 14.28 -7.59 18.71
N THR A 550 13.34 -7.17 17.88
CA THR A 550 12.05 -7.84 17.67
C THR A 550 12.06 -8.82 16.48
N ALA A 551 13.16 -8.90 15.71
CA ALA A 551 13.19 -9.65 14.45
C ALA A 551 12.98 -11.15 14.67
N ALA A 552 13.65 -11.78 15.63
CA ALA A 552 13.53 -13.22 15.89
C ALA A 552 12.10 -13.62 16.31
N GLU A 553 11.48 -12.84 17.19
CA GLU A 553 10.11 -13.05 17.64
C GLU A 553 9.11 -12.88 16.49
N ALA A 554 9.28 -11.81 15.70
CA ALA A 554 8.44 -11.52 14.54
C ALA A 554 8.51 -12.64 13.49
N LEU A 555 9.72 -13.11 13.17
CA LEU A 555 9.91 -14.19 12.20
C LEU A 555 9.24 -15.49 12.66
N LYS A 556 9.35 -15.83 13.93
CA LYS A 556 8.67 -16.98 14.54
C LYS A 556 7.14 -16.83 14.48
N ALA A 557 6.63 -15.64 14.78
CA ALA A 557 5.19 -15.34 14.73
C ALA A 557 4.65 -15.42 13.30
N LEU A 558 5.39 -14.88 12.32
CA LEU A 558 5.03 -14.95 10.90
C LEU A 558 5.00 -16.42 10.40
N GLY A 559 6.01 -17.22 10.77
CA GLY A 559 6.05 -18.65 10.45
C GLY A 559 4.87 -19.42 11.05
N ALA A 560 4.48 -19.13 12.29
CA ALA A 560 3.31 -19.72 12.94
C ALA A 560 1.98 -19.36 12.23
N ARG A 561 1.96 -18.24 11.48
CA ARG A 561 0.85 -17.81 10.62
C ARG A 561 0.89 -18.41 9.21
N GLY A 562 1.88 -19.27 8.91
CA GLY A 562 2.07 -19.88 7.60
C GLY A 562 2.61 -18.92 6.54
N ILE A 563 3.37 -17.90 6.95
CA ILE A 563 4.03 -16.97 6.04
C ILE A 563 5.47 -17.44 5.85
N THR A 564 5.85 -17.67 4.60
CA THR A 564 7.21 -18.00 4.23
C THR A 564 8.02 -16.71 4.08
N VAL A 565 9.10 -16.58 4.85
CA VAL A 565 9.98 -15.43 4.77
C VAL A 565 11.12 -15.70 3.81
N LYS A 566 11.45 -14.73 2.96
CA LYS A 566 12.60 -14.73 2.04
C LYS A 566 13.41 -13.48 2.25
N VAL A 567 14.73 -13.64 2.36
CA VAL A 567 15.67 -12.54 2.59
C VAL A 567 16.38 -12.22 1.29
N LEU A 568 16.28 -10.96 0.85
CA LEU A 568 16.87 -10.46 -0.39
C LEU A 568 17.83 -9.31 -0.04
N THR A 569 19.13 -9.52 -0.15
CA THR A 569 20.12 -8.55 0.29
C THR A 569 21.20 -8.30 -0.76
N GLY A 570 21.77 -7.08 -0.75
CA GLY A 570 22.99 -6.74 -1.51
C GLY A 570 24.26 -7.30 -0.90
N ASP A 571 24.21 -7.84 0.32
CA ASP A 571 25.35 -8.30 1.07
C ASP A 571 25.98 -9.60 0.53
N HIS A 572 27.17 -9.89 1.05
CA HIS A 572 27.87 -11.12 0.79
C HIS A 572 27.09 -12.36 1.32
N PRO A 573 27.12 -13.51 0.62
CA PRO A 573 26.38 -14.71 1.02
C PRO A 573 26.66 -15.16 2.46
N GLY A 574 27.91 -15.10 2.92
CA GLY A 574 28.29 -15.45 4.29
C GLY A 574 27.62 -14.59 5.34
N THR A 575 27.62 -13.25 5.15
CA THR A 575 26.97 -12.29 6.05
C THR A 575 25.45 -12.50 6.13
N ALA A 576 24.82 -12.73 4.97
CA ALA A 576 23.39 -12.99 4.90
C ALA A 576 23.01 -14.30 5.60
N ALA A 577 23.77 -15.37 5.37
CA ALA A 577 23.55 -16.67 6.00
C ALA A 577 23.73 -16.61 7.52
N ARG A 578 24.73 -15.88 8.00
CA ARG A 578 24.96 -15.70 9.43
C ARG A 578 23.80 -14.96 10.12
N ALA A 579 23.41 -13.82 9.59
CA ALA A 579 22.28 -13.06 10.13
C ALA A 579 20.98 -13.89 10.21
N CYS A 580 20.72 -14.73 9.19
CA CYS A 580 19.55 -15.62 9.21
C CYS A 580 19.67 -16.69 10.30
N ARG A 581 20.84 -17.31 10.48
CA ARG A 581 21.07 -18.31 11.55
C ARG A 581 20.90 -17.70 12.94
N ASP A 582 21.48 -16.52 13.15
CA ASP A 582 21.39 -15.79 14.42
C ASP A 582 19.93 -15.41 14.77
N LEU A 583 19.07 -15.25 13.75
CA LEU A 583 17.63 -14.99 13.90
C LEU A 583 16.78 -16.27 13.96
N GLY A 584 17.39 -17.45 13.94
CA GLY A 584 16.69 -18.74 13.97
C GLY A 584 16.01 -19.12 12.65
N LEU A 585 16.40 -18.48 11.54
CA LEU A 585 16.01 -18.88 10.18
C LEU A 585 17.08 -19.82 9.60
N GLU A 586 16.65 -20.95 9.08
CA GLU A 586 17.55 -21.83 8.32
C GLU A 586 17.82 -21.22 6.93
N PRO A 587 19.04 -20.75 6.63
CA PRO A 587 19.32 -20.12 5.35
C PRO A 587 19.24 -21.11 4.18
N GLY A 588 19.49 -22.40 4.41
CA GLY A 588 19.60 -23.39 3.35
C GLY A 588 20.73 -23.04 2.37
N ALA A 589 20.54 -23.34 1.09
CA ALA A 589 21.45 -22.91 0.04
C ALA A 589 21.22 -21.44 -0.29
N VAL A 590 22.24 -20.60 -0.12
CA VAL A 590 22.22 -19.18 -0.49
C VAL A 590 22.44 -19.04 -1.99
N VAL A 591 21.59 -18.32 -2.69
CA VAL A 591 21.72 -18.05 -4.13
C VAL A 591 22.23 -16.64 -4.34
N ALA A 592 23.33 -16.48 -5.07
CA ALA A 592 23.89 -15.18 -5.41
C ALA A 592 23.36 -14.66 -6.74
N ALA A 593 23.49 -13.34 -6.96
CA ALA A 593 22.99 -12.62 -8.12
C ALA A 593 23.41 -13.24 -9.46
N ASP A 594 24.68 -13.59 -9.60
CA ASP A 594 25.24 -14.19 -10.83
C ASP A 594 24.45 -15.42 -11.29
N ARG A 595 23.99 -16.22 -10.31
CA ARG A 595 23.16 -17.39 -10.60
C ARG A 595 21.73 -17.01 -10.97
N ILE A 596 21.20 -15.92 -10.39
CA ILE A 596 19.86 -15.40 -10.74
C ILE A 596 19.83 -14.96 -12.20
N ASP A 597 20.89 -14.26 -12.66
CA ASP A 597 20.99 -13.76 -14.03
C ASP A 597 21.06 -14.89 -15.06
N ALA A 598 21.70 -16.01 -14.70
CA ALA A 598 21.83 -17.17 -15.56
C ALA A 598 20.54 -18.02 -15.71
N LEU A 599 19.55 -17.84 -14.84
CA LEU A 599 18.32 -18.63 -14.83
C LEU A 599 17.22 -17.99 -15.67
N SER A 600 16.47 -18.78 -16.41
CA SER A 600 15.17 -18.40 -16.97
C SER A 600 14.13 -18.20 -15.87
N ASP A 601 13.03 -17.52 -16.15
CA ASP A 601 11.98 -17.26 -15.14
C ASP A 601 11.31 -18.55 -14.62
N ALA A 602 11.23 -19.59 -15.44
CA ALA A 602 10.72 -20.90 -15.02
C ALA A 602 11.68 -21.62 -14.04
N GLU A 603 12.97 -21.59 -14.30
CA GLU A 603 14.02 -22.15 -13.42
C GLU A 603 14.15 -21.33 -12.14
N LEU A 604 14.04 -20.01 -12.27
CA LEU A 604 14.04 -19.11 -11.14
C LEU A 604 12.83 -19.39 -10.23
N ALA A 605 11.64 -19.66 -10.79
CA ALA A 605 10.45 -20.01 -10.01
C ALA A 605 10.66 -21.27 -9.16
N GLU A 606 11.32 -22.29 -9.71
CA GLU A 606 11.67 -23.50 -8.94
C GLU A 606 12.72 -23.20 -7.86
N THR A 607 13.74 -22.42 -8.22
CA THR A 607 14.80 -22.02 -7.29
C THR A 607 14.25 -21.19 -6.13
N VAL A 608 13.40 -20.22 -6.42
CA VAL A 608 12.81 -19.33 -5.42
C VAL A 608 11.91 -20.09 -4.42
N ARG A 609 11.23 -21.14 -4.84
CA ARG A 609 10.44 -21.99 -3.93
C ARG A 609 11.28 -22.61 -2.82
N ARG A 610 12.49 -23.07 -3.15
CA ARG A 610 13.38 -23.82 -2.23
C ARG A 610 14.37 -22.93 -1.47
N THR A 611 14.64 -21.73 -1.96
CA THR A 611 15.66 -20.84 -1.42
C THR A 611 15.06 -19.85 -0.44
N THR A 612 15.70 -19.69 0.72
CA THR A 612 15.31 -18.68 1.73
C THR A 612 16.09 -17.39 1.55
N VAL A 613 17.37 -17.45 1.14
CA VAL A 613 18.29 -16.31 1.15
C VAL A 613 18.87 -16.07 -0.25
N PHE A 614 18.76 -14.84 -0.72
CA PHE A 614 19.33 -14.35 -1.96
C PHE A 614 20.31 -13.21 -1.65
N ALA A 615 21.56 -13.35 -2.09
CA ALA A 615 22.65 -12.45 -1.75
C ALA A 615 23.21 -11.72 -2.98
N ARG A 616 23.93 -10.61 -2.77
CA ARG A 616 24.45 -9.71 -3.81
C ARG A 616 23.38 -9.20 -4.79
N CYS A 617 22.14 -9.12 -4.33
CA CYS A 617 21.02 -8.71 -5.17
C CYS A 617 21.07 -7.21 -5.51
N ALA A 618 21.11 -6.90 -6.80
CA ALA A 618 20.77 -5.57 -7.29
C ALA A 618 19.25 -5.31 -7.20
N PRO A 619 18.80 -4.06 -7.32
CA PRO A 619 17.37 -3.72 -7.27
C PRO A 619 16.49 -4.51 -8.26
N GLU A 620 17.02 -4.78 -9.47
CA GLU A 620 16.37 -5.51 -10.54
C GLU A 620 16.15 -6.98 -10.16
N HIS A 621 17.12 -7.59 -9.48
CA HIS A 621 17.02 -8.97 -8.98
C HIS A 621 15.92 -9.10 -7.93
N LYS A 622 15.83 -8.15 -6.98
CA LYS A 622 14.76 -8.11 -5.96
C LYS A 622 13.38 -8.02 -6.61
N ALA A 623 13.23 -7.16 -7.62
CA ALA A 623 11.98 -7.01 -8.36
C ALA A 623 11.62 -8.26 -9.16
N ARG A 624 12.59 -8.89 -9.85
CA ARG A 624 12.41 -10.11 -10.64
C ARG A 624 11.97 -11.29 -9.77
N ILE A 625 12.62 -11.50 -8.63
CA ILE A 625 12.24 -12.55 -7.66
C ILE A 625 10.80 -12.33 -7.19
N THR A 626 10.45 -11.10 -6.82
CA THR A 626 9.10 -10.73 -6.37
C THR A 626 8.06 -11.00 -7.47
N ALA A 627 8.33 -10.62 -8.72
CA ALA A 627 7.44 -10.83 -9.85
C ALA A 627 7.25 -12.33 -10.17
N VAL A 628 8.32 -13.12 -10.11
CA VAL A 628 8.27 -14.58 -10.35
C VAL A 628 7.45 -15.29 -9.26
N LEU A 629 7.57 -14.88 -8.00
CA LEU A 629 6.73 -15.40 -6.90
C LEU A 629 5.23 -15.12 -7.15
N ARG A 630 4.91 -13.88 -7.57
CA ARG A 630 3.51 -13.50 -7.91
C ARG A 630 2.98 -14.29 -9.09
N ALA A 631 3.78 -14.46 -10.14
CA ALA A 631 3.42 -15.26 -11.31
C ALA A 631 3.18 -16.73 -10.92
N GLY A 632 3.89 -17.24 -9.91
CA GLY A 632 3.70 -18.55 -9.31
C GLY A 632 2.42 -18.71 -8.48
N GLY A 633 1.61 -17.66 -8.35
CA GLY A 633 0.32 -17.65 -7.63
C GLY A 633 0.42 -17.33 -6.14
N HIS A 634 1.57 -16.89 -5.66
CA HIS A 634 1.76 -16.40 -4.30
C HIS A 634 1.26 -14.94 -4.16
N THR A 635 0.82 -14.59 -2.96
CA THR A 635 0.55 -13.20 -2.58
C THR A 635 1.76 -12.66 -1.82
N VAL A 636 2.50 -11.77 -2.46
CA VAL A 636 3.82 -11.36 -2.00
C VAL A 636 3.75 -10.00 -1.30
N GLY A 637 4.20 -9.97 -0.04
CA GLY A 637 4.56 -8.73 0.66
C GLY A 637 6.06 -8.45 0.47
N PHE A 638 6.44 -7.19 0.32
CA PHE A 638 7.84 -6.76 0.31
C PHE A 638 8.05 -5.66 1.34
N LEU A 639 9.03 -5.84 2.23
CA LEU A 639 9.46 -4.83 3.19
C LEU A 639 10.84 -4.31 2.80
N GLY A 640 10.95 -3.00 2.60
CA GLY A 640 12.19 -2.32 2.28
C GLY A 640 12.15 -0.86 2.71
N ASP A 641 13.33 -0.26 2.94
CA ASP A 641 13.50 1.11 3.43
C ASP A 641 14.32 2.01 2.51
N GLY A 642 15.06 1.42 1.56
CA GLY A 642 15.98 2.12 0.69
C GLY A 642 15.44 2.43 -0.72
N VAL A 643 16.19 3.28 -1.43
CA VAL A 643 15.95 3.55 -2.87
C VAL A 643 16.10 2.26 -3.71
N ASN A 644 16.97 1.37 -3.27
CA ASN A 644 17.26 0.09 -3.95
C ASN A 644 16.08 -0.88 -3.91
N ASP A 645 15.13 -0.69 -2.98
CA ASP A 645 13.96 -1.55 -2.81
C ASP A 645 12.76 -1.11 -3.65
N LEU A 646 12.84 0.08 -4.23
CA LEU A 646 11.72 0.70 -4.95
C LEU A 646 11.13 -0.18 -6.07
N PRO A 647 11.94 -0.83 -6.94
CA PRO A 647 11.40 -1.73 -7.96
C PRO A 647 10.66 -2.92 -7.36
N ALA A 648 11.16 -3.49 -6.27
CA ALA A 648 10.56 -4.64 -5.59
C ALA A 648 9.29 -4.26 -4.81
N LEU A 649 9.27 -3.09 -4.13
CA LEU A 649 8.07 -2.53 -3.49
C LEU A 649 6.91 -2.35 -4.48
N ARG A 650 7.22 -1.94 -5.72
CA ARG A 650 6.22 -1.79 -6.79
C ARG A 650 5.79 -3.12 -7.41
N ALA A 651 6.70 -4.09 -7.47
CA ALA A 651 6.44 -5.42 -8.01
C ALA A 651 5.61 -6.30 -7.05
N ALA A 652 5.63 -6.04 -5.75
CA ALA A 652 4.87 -6.77 -4.74
C ALA A 652 3.35 -6.50 -4.80
N ASP A 653 2.54 -7.42 -4.26
CA ASP A 653 1.11 -7.17 -4.03
C ASP A 653 0.92 -6.14 -2.92
N VAL A 654 1.78 -6.16 -1.89
CA VAL A 654 1.79 -5.19 -0.80
C VAL A 654 3.22 -4.73 -0.53
N GLY A 655 3.50 -3.46 -0.82
CA GLY A 655 4.73 -2.80 -0.41
C GLY A 655 4.62 -2.27 1.02
N ILE A 656 5.61 -2.57 1.84
CA ILE A 656 5.68 -2.15 3.25
C ILE A 656 6.97 -1.35 3.45
N ALA A 657 6.90 -0.23 4.15
CA ALA A 657 8.09 0.56 4.50
C ALA A 657 8.02 1.03 5.96
N PRO A 658 9.14 1.10 6.68
CA PRO A 658 9.19 1.76 7.99
C PRO A 658 9.03 3.28 7.81
N ARG A 659 8.59 3.97 8.87
CA ARG A 659 8.49 5.44 8.87
C ARG A 659 9.83 6.13 8.63
N ALA A 660 10.91 5.52 9.10
CA ALA A 660 12.28 6.01 8.91
C ALA A 660 12.84 5.72 7.50
N ALA A 661 12.10 5.03 6.64
CA ALA A 661 12.50 4.78 5.25
C ALA A 661 12.65 6.10 4.47
N VAL A 662 13.47 6.07 3.44
CA VAL A 662 13.60 7.20 2.51
C VAL A 662 12.24 7.55 1.90
N ASP A 663 12.03 8.83 1.62
CA ASP A 663 10.74 9.35 1.17
C ASP A 663 10.15 8.61 -0.04
N VAL A 664 11.00 8.25 -1.00
CA VAL A 664 10.58 7.52 -2.20
C VAL A 664 10.04 6.12 -1.88
N ALA A 665 10.70 5.40 -0.96
CA ALA A 665 10.26 4.09 -0.52
C ALA A 665 8.95 4.21 0.27
N ARG A 666 8.88 5.17 1.20
CA ARG A 666 7.69 5.47 1.99
C ARG A 666 6.50 5.88 1.12
N GLU A 667 6.70 6.71 0.08
CA GLU A 667 5.64 7.12 -0.83
C GLU A 667 5.15 5.96 -1.71
N SER A 668 6.04 5.07 -2.13
CA SER A 668 5.71 3.90 -2.96
C SER A 668 5.07 2.76 -2.18
N ALA A 669 5.27 2.70 -0.87
CA ALA A 669 4.71 1.66 -0.01
C ALA A 669 3.19 1.83 0.16
N ASP A 670 2.49 0.71 0.28
CA ASP A 670 1.05 0.64 0.58
C ASP A 670 0.76 0.73 2.08
N VAL A 671 1.74 0.31 2.88
CA VAL A 671 1.67 0.25 4.34
C VAL A 671 2.93 0.83 4.93
N VAL A 672 2.80 1.67 5.94
CA VAL A 672 3.91 2.29 6.65
C VAL A 672 3.87 1.86 8.11
N LEU A 673 4.98 1.32 8.59
CA LEU A 673 5.18 0.96 10.00
C LEU A 673 5.63 2.21 10.76
N GLY A 674 4.90 2.63 11.80
CA GLY A 674 5.23 3.82 12.59
C GLY A 674 6.51 3.70 13.40
N GLU A 675 6.86 2.49 13.79
CA GLU A 675 8.09 2.09 14.48
C GLU A 675 8.79 0.99 13.69
N LYS A 676 10.10 0.85 13.87
CA LYS A 676 10.91 -0.22 13.25
C LYS A 676 10.69 -1.56 14.01
N ASP A 677 9.42 -1.93 14.18
CA ASP A 677 9.02 -3.16 14.85
C ASP A 677 8.38 -4.14 13.86
N LEU A 678 9.08 -5.25 13.62
CA LEU A 678 8.61 -6.28 12.69
C LEU A 678 7.39 -7.05 13.20
N THR A 679 7.12 -7.06 14.53
CA THR A 679 5.92 -7.69 15.08
C THR A 679 4.65 -6.98 14.61
N ALA A 680 4.74 -5.70 14.28
CA ALA A 680 3.65 -4.91 13.71
C ALA A 680 3.12 -5.50 12.38
N ILE A 681 3.97 -6.20 11.61
CA ILE A 681 3.57 -6.88 10.36
C ILE A 681 2.63 -8.05 10.66
N GLU A 682 2.95 -8.86 11.68
CA GLU A 682 2.09 -9.96 12.12
C GLU A 682 0.70 -9.46 12.52
N HIS A 683 0.65 -8.37 13.28
CA HIS A 683 -0.61 -7.71 13.65
C HIS A 683 -1.37 -7.18 12.43
N ALA A 684 -0.67 -6.61 11.46
CA ALA A 684 -1.26 -6.13 10.21
C ALA A 684 -1.85 -7.28 9.37
N VAL A 685 -1.13 -8.38 9.22
CA VAL A 685 -1.63 -9.60 8.56
C VAL A 685 -2.85 -10.15 9.30
N THR A 686 -2.80 -10.22 10.62
CA THR A 686 -3.93 -10.70 11.44
C THR A 686 -5.17 -9.83 11.26
N ALA A 687 -5.02 -8.50 11.24
CA ALA A 687 -6.13 -7.57 10.99
C ALA A 687 -6.68 -7.71 9.57
N GLY A 688 -5.80 -7.87 8.58
CA GLY A 688 -6.19 -8.15 7.20
C GLY A 688 -7.00 -9.45 7.08
N ARG A 689 -6.54 -10.52 7.69
CA ARG A 689 -7.26 -11.82 7.72
C ARG A 689 -8.62 -11.71 8.40
N ARG A 690 -8.71 -10.97 9.51
CA ARG A 690 -10.00 -10.71 10.18
C ARG A 690 -10.97 -9.96 9.27
N SER A 691 -10.51 -8.92 8.59
CA SER A 691 -11.33 -8.18 7.62
C SER A 691 -11.77 -9.08 6.46
N SER A 692 -10.89 -9.91 5.93
CA SER A 692 -11.18 -10.87 4.85
C SER A 692 -12.21 -11.92 5.27
N VAL A 693 -12.13 -12.46 6.50
CA VAL A 693 -13.13 -13.40 7.05
C VAL A 693 -14.50 -12.73 7.17
N THR A 694 -14.55 -11.49 7.63
CA THR A 694 -15.82 -10.75 7.73
C THR A 694 -16.44 -10.50 6.36
N ILE A 695 -15.65 -10.06 5.38
CA ILE A 695 -16.10 -9.86 3.99
C ILE A 695 -16.56 -11.18 3.37
N ALA A 696 -15.82 -12.27 3.55
CA ALA A 696 -16.19 -13.59 3.06
C ALA A 696 -17.50 -14.11 3.68
N THR A 697 -17.69 -13.87 4.98
CA THR A 697 -18.93 -14.22 5.69
C THR A 697 -20.13 -13.45 5.14
N TYR A 698 -19.98 -12.14 4.97
CA TYR A 698 -21.00 -11.29 4.36
C TYR A 698 -21.36 -11.80 2.95
N LEU A 699 -20.37 -11.97 2.07
CA LEU A 699 -20.59 -12.43 0.69
C LEU A 699 -21.31 -13.79 0.64
N ARG A 700 -20.88 -14.75 1.49
CA ARG A 700 -21.50 -16.08 1.55
C ARG A 700 -22.95 -16.01 2.02
N SER A 701 -23.22 -15.25 3.07
CA SER A 701 -24.58 -15.09 3.61
C SER A 701 -25.51 -14.42 2.60
N THR A 702 -25.09 -13.29 2.05
CA THR A 702 -25.91 -12.49 1.14
C THR A 702 -26.19 -13.24 -0.17
N LEU A 703 -25.14 -13.77 -0.82
CA LEU A 703 -25.32 -14.39 -2.14
C LEU A 703 -26.06 -15.75 -2.07
N SER A 704 -25.89 -16.52 -0.99
CA SER A 704 -26.68 -17.76 -0.82
C SER A 704 -28.14 -17.46 -0.55
N SER A 705 -28.45 -16.45 0.26
CA SER A 705 -29.83 -16.02 0.52
C SER A 705 -30.51 -15.50 -0.77
N ASN A 706 -29.82 -14.59 -1.49
CA ASN A 706 -30.37 -14.03 -2.72
C ASN A 706 -30.61 -15.09 -3.81
N LEU A 707 -29.71 -16.07 -3.96
CA LEU A 707 -29.90 -17.17 -4.90
C LEU A 707 -31.07 -18.06 -4.50
N GLY A 708 -31.24 -18.36 -3.22
CA GLY A 708 -32.39 -19.13 -2.70
C GLY A 708 -33.70 -18.43 -3.01
N ASN A 709 -33.79 -17.13 -2.68
CA ASN A 709 -34.97 -16.32 -2.95
C ASN A 709 -35.34 -16.30 -4.45
N VAL A 710 -34.37 -16.21 -5.34
CA VAL A 710 -34.65 -16.24 -6.79
C VAL A 710 -35.17 -17.61 -7.24
N ILE A 711 -34.59 -18.70 -6.75
CA ILE A 711 -35.08 -20.05 -7.04
C ILE A 711 -36.54 -20.21 -6.53
N ALA A 712 -36.79 -19.76 -5.31
CA ALA A 712 -38.15 -19.82 -4.72
C ALA A 712 -39.13 -18.95 -5.48
N MET A 713 -38.76 -17.73 -5.87
CA MET A 713 -39.59 -16.82 -6.67
C MET A 713 -39.91 -17.41 -8.06
N LEU A 714 -38.92 -18.03 -8.70
CA LEU A 714 -39.17 -18.74 -9.97
C LEU A 714 -40.12 -19.91 -9.78
N ALA A 715 -39.93 -20.73 -8.76
CA ALA A 715 -40.81 -21.87 -8.45
C ALA A 715 -42.25 -21.39 -8.14
N ALA A 716 -42.38 -20.37 -7.27
CA ALA A 716 -43.66 -19.78 -6.92
C ALA A 716 -44.36 -19.15 -8.13
N GLY A 717 -43.65 -18.43 -8.98
CA GLY A 717 -44.18 -17.83 -10.21
C GLY A 717 -44.72 -18.88 -11.19
N LEU A 718 -44.17 -20.10 -11.17
CA LEU A 718 -44.67 -21.26 -11.98
C LEU A 718 -45.83 -22.01 -11.32
N LEU A 719 -45.86 -22.10 -9.99
CA LEU A 719 -46.81 -22.91 -9.24
C LEU A 719 -48.09 -22.14 -8.88
N LEU A 720 -48.01 -20.86 -8.58
CA LEU A 720 -49.11 -20.06 -8.05
C LEU A 720 -49.89 -19.34 -9.14
N PRO A 721 -51.26 -19.20 -9.02
CA PRO A 721 -52.11 -18.53 -9.96
C PRO A 721 -52.02 -16.99 -9.88
N PHE A 722 -51.36 -16.44 -8.86
CA PHE A 722 -51.13 -15.02 -8.62
C PHE A 722 -49.64 -14.68 -8.56
N LEU A 723 -49.30 -13.40 -8.47
CA LEU A 723 -47.90 -12.99 -8.25
C LEU A 723 -47.49 -13.38 -6.85
N PRO A 724 -46.38 -14.11 -6.66
CA PRO A 724 -45.98 -14.66 -5.35
C PRO A 724 -45.62 -13.58 -4.34
N MET A 725 -45.23 -12.38 -4.76
CA MET A 725 -44.93 -11.24 -3.91
C MET A 725 -45.13 -9.94 -4.70
N LEU A 726 -45.61 -8.91 -4.06
CA LEU A 726 -45.72 -7.60 -4.68
C LEU A 726 -44.35 -6.93 -4.79
N PRO A 727 -44.09 -6.12 -5.82
CA PRO A 727 -42.84 -5.41 -5.96
C PRO A 727 -42.46 -4.57 -4.74
N ALA A 728 -43.42 -3.90 -4.11
CA ALA A 728 -43.22 -3.12 -2.89
C ALA A 728 -42.76 -3.98 -1.70
N GLN A 729 -43.26 -5.24 -1.59
CA GLN A 729 -42.87 -6.17 -0.54
C GLN A 729 -41.42 -6.68 -0.74
N VAL A 730 -41.03 -7.03 -1.99
CA VAL A 730 -39.67 -7.42 -2.33
C VAL A 730 -38.69 -6.31 -1.98
N LEU A 731 -39.04 -5.07 -2.26
CA LEU A 731 -38.19 -3.93 -1.96
C LEU A 731 -38.09 -3.64 -0.47
N ALA A 732 -39.21 -3.72 0.28
CA ALA A 732 -39.20 -3.57 1.73
C ALA A 732 -38.35 -4.66 2.40
N GLN A 733 -38.44 -5.90 1.93
CA GLN A 733 -37.65 -7.03 2.39
C GLN A 733 -36.15 -6.78 2.14
N ASN A 734 -35.77 -6.40 0.91
CA ASN A 734 -34.40 -6.11 0.57
C ASN A 734 -33.84 -4.97 1.41
N LEU A 735 -34.60 -3.89 1.60
CA LEU A 735 -34.19 -2.76 2.45
C LEU A 735 -33.94 -3.19 3.90
N CYS A 736 -34.83 -4.01 4.49
CA CYS A 736 -34.67 -4.53 5.84
C CYS A 736 -33.40 -5.41 5.95
N PHE A 737 -33.17 -6.27 4.96
CA PHE A 737 -32.03 -7.16 4.92
C PHE A 737 -30.71 -6.38 4.70
N ASP A 738 -30.68 -5.46 3.77
CA ASP A 738 -29.51 -4.61 3.52
C ASP A 738 -29.14 -3.75 4.74
N ALA A 739 -30.12 -3.19 5.42
CA ALA A 739 -29.89 -2.48 6.67
C ALA A 739 -29.28 -3.39 7.74
N ALA A 740 -29.80 -4.63 7.88
CA ALA A 740 -29.24 -5.60 8.81
C ALA A 740 -27.82 -6.04 8.44
N GLN A 741 -27.51 -6.17 7.14
CA GLN A 741 -26.17 -6.53 6.64
C GLN A 741 -25.08 -5.53 7.02
N LEU A 742 -25.40 -4.24 7.19
CA LEU A 742 -24.43 -3.24 7.65
C LEU A 742 -23.76 -3.62 9.00
N ALA A 743 -24.45 -4.44 9.80
CA ALA A 743 -23.89 -4.93 11.05
C ALA A 743 -22.66 -5.81 10.86
N PHE A 744 -22.47 -6.46 9.70
CA PHE A 744 -21.26 -7.23 9.41
C PHE A 744 -20.01 -6.37 9.43
N ALA A 745 -20.07 -5.11 8.96
CA ALA A 745 -18.93 -4.19 9.01
C ALA A 745 -18.44 -3.90 10.45
N TYR A 746 -19.28 -4.17 11.44
CA TYR A 746 -19.00 -3.98 12.87
C TYR A 746 -18.79 -5.31 13.61
N ASP A 747 -18.86 -6.44 12.91
CA ASP A 747 -18.67 -7.75 13.52
C ASP A 747 -17.24 -7.98 13.99
N ARG A 748 -17.10 -8.83 15.00
CA ARG A 748 -15.81 -9.25 15.53
C ARG A 748 -15.66 -10.74 15.28
N PRO A 749 -14.87 -11.14 14.24
CA PRO A 749 -14.64 -12.54 14.00
C PRO A 749 -13.91 -13.18 15.18
N HIS A 750 -14.05 -14.51 15.28
CA HIS A 750 -13.43 -15.29 16.36
C HIS A 750 -11.91 -15.11 16.37
N PRO A 751 -11.25 -15.06 17.53
CA PRO A 751 -9.79 -14.88 17.63
C PRO A 751 -8.97 -15.90 16.83
N ASP A 752 -9.45 -17.16 16.73
CA ASP A 752 -8.76 -18.25 16.03
C ASP A 752 -8.98 -18.25 14.51
N ALA A 753 -9.91 -17.42 14.00
CA ALA A 753 -10.21 -17.34 12.56
C ALA A 753 -9.01 -16.94 11.66
N PRO A 754 -7.99 -16.23 12.13
CA PRO A 754 -6.95 -15.69 11.27
C PRO A 754 -5.70 -16.57 11.06
N HIS A 755 -5.70 -17.86 11.41
CA HIS A 755 -4.48 -18.69 11.27
C HIS A 755 -4.09 -19.03 9.83
N ARG A 756 -5.00 -18.93 8.85
CA ARG A 756 -4.73 -19.22 7.43
C ARG A 756 -5.21 -18.10 6.52
N PRO A 757 -4.55 -17.87 5.37
CA PRO A 757 -5.02 -16.92 4.37
C PRO A 757 -6.41 -17.32 3.87
N THR A 758 -7.34 -16.36 3.87
CA THR A 758 -8.70 -16.57 3.35
C THR A 758 -8.70 -16.20 1.87
N VAL A 759 -8.34 -17.14 1.01
CA VAL A 759 -8.41 -16.93 -0.44
C VAL A 759 -9.83 -17.27 -0.92
N LEU A 760 -10.50 -16.32 -1.54
CA LEU A 760 -11.80 -16.53 -2.20
C LEU A 760 -11.58 -17.31 -3.50
N ARG A 761 -11.54 -18.66 -3.42
CA ARG A 761 -11.46 -19.52 -4.60
C ARG A 761 -12.80 -19.55 -5.32
N PRO A 762 -12.93 -19.08 -6.58
CA PRO A 762 -14.23 -18.88 -7.23
C PRO A 762 -15.07 -20.17 -7.32
N ARG A 763 -14.45 -21.31 -7.62
CA ARG A 763 -15.16 -22.59 -7.72
C ARG A 763 -15.71 -23.11 -6.39
N ALA A 764 -14.95 -22.98 -5.30
CA ALA A 764 -15.40 -23.38 -3.96
C ALA A 764 -16.49 -22.44 -3.45
N PHE A 765 -16.35 -21.17 -3.76
CA PHE A 765 -17.32 -20.13 -3.42
C PHE A 765 -18.65 -20.35 -4.15
N LEU A 766 -18.61 -20.65 -5.45
CA LEU A 766 -19.81 -20.93 -6.25
C LEU A 766 -20.53 -22.19 -5.75
N ARG A 767 -19.79 -23.28 -5.45
CA ARG A 767 -20.38 -24.49 -4.87
C ARG A 767 -21.07 -24.21 -3.53
N PHE A 768 -20.47 -23.36 -2.71
CA PHE A 768 -21.06 -22.95 -1.45
C PHE A 768 -22.39 -22.22 -1.68
N ILE A 769 -22.40 -21.19 -2.54
CA ILE A 769 -23.59 -20.39 -2.82
C ILE A 769 -24.72 -21.26 -3.40
N THR A 770 -24.41 -22.13 -4.35
CA THR A 770 -25.42 -22.99 -4.98
C THR A 770 -25.98 -24.00 -3.99
N GLY A 771 -25.16 -24.63 -3.16
CA GLY A 771 -25.62 -25.59 -2.17
C GLY A 771 -26.48 -24.96 -1.06
N PHE A 772 -26.04 -23.85 -0.51
CA PHE A 772 -26.79 -23.15 0.54
C PHE A 772 -27.99 -22.38 -0.02
N GLY A 773 -27.91 -21.86 -1.24
CA GLY A 773 -29.05 -21.25 -1.93
C GLY A 773 -30.15 -22.24 -2.24
N ALA A 774 -29.79 -23.43 -2.71
CA ALA A 774 -30.78 -24.51 -2.91
C ALA A 774 -31.44 -24.93 -1.59
N LEU A 775 -30.68 -24.99 -0.49
CA LEU A 775 -31.21 -25.30 0.84
C LEU A 775 -32.19 -24.21 1.32
N ASN A 776 -31.90 -22.95 1.05
CA ASN A 776 -32.82 -21.82 1.36
C ASN A 776 -34.12 -21.98 0.54
N ALA A 777 -34.02 -22.21 -0.78
CA ALA A 777 -35.18 -22.43 -1.63
C ALA A 777 -36.07 -23.57 -1.15
N VAL A 778 -35.50 -24.67 -0.58
CA VAL A 778 -36.25 -25.76 0.00
C VAL A 778 -37.05 -25.28 1.25
N ALA A 779 -36.51 -24.39 2.06
CA ALA A 779 -37.22 -23.80 3.20
C ALA A 779 -38.40 -22.95 2.75
N ASP A 780 -38.20 -22.13 1.71
CA ASP A 780 -39.26 -21.32 1.09
C ASP A 780 -40.39 -22.23 0.51
N LEU A 781 -40.01 -23.30 -0.22
CA LEU A 781 -41.00 -24.25 -0.76
C LEU A 781 -41.74 -25.02 0.36
N ALA A 782 -41.08 -25.36 1.46
CA ALA A 782 -41.74 -25.93 2.62
C ALA A 782 -42.74 -24.96 3.25
N THR A 783 -42.44 -23.69 3.31
CA THR A 783 -43.37 -22.66 3.76
C THR A 783 -44.55 -22.48 2.81
N PHE A 784 -44.32 -22.62 1.48
CA PHE A 784 -45.41 -22.61 0.51
C PHE A 784 -46.37 -23.81 0.74
N ALA A 785 -45.81 -24.99 1.00
CA ALA A 785 -46.61 -26.17 1.36
C ALA A 785 -47.40 -25.96 2.67
N VAL A 786 -46.76 -25.33 3.68
CA VAL A 786 -47.47 -24.99 4.94
C VAL A 786 -48.61 -24.00 4.68
N LEU A 787 -48.40 -22.98 3.87
CA LEU A 787 -49.47 -22.03 3.52
C LEU A 787 -50.57 -22.69 2.72
N ALA A 788 -50.23 -23.57 1.81
CA ALA A 788 -51.23 -24.28 0.97
C ALA A 788 -52.07 -25.35 1.72
N LEU A 789 -51.43 -26.07 2.67
CA LEU A 789 -52.04 -27.21 3.33
C LEU A 789 -52.62 -26.89 4.71
N ALA A 790 -52.01 -25.94 5.46
CA ALA A 790 -52.34 -25.72 6.86
C ALA A 790 -53.37 -24.59 7.08
N LEU A 791 -53.61 -23.76 6.07
CA LEU A 791 -54.54 -22.59 6.21
C LEU A 791 -55.91 -22.83 5.51
N ASN A 792 -56.41 -24.11 5.50
CA ASN A 792 -57.77 -24.54 5.08
C ASN A 792 -58.01 -24.85 3.60
N GLY A 793 -57.07 -25.41 2.88
CA GLY A 793 -57.32 -26.04 1.57
C GLY A 793 -57.27 -25.08 0.36
N PRO A 794 -57.80 -25.50 -0.80
CA PRO A 794 -57.60 -24.78 -2.06
C PRO A 794 -58.20 -23.35 -2.10
N ASP A 795 -59.15 -23.06 -1.25
CA ASP A 795 -59.85 -21.76 -1.22
C ASP A 795 -58.96 -20.61 -0.65
N THR A 796 -57.98 -20.94 0.18
CA THR A 796 -57.00 -19.95 0.69
C THR A 796 -55.89 -19.57 -0.31
N MET A 797 -55.75 -20.34 -1.42
CA MET A 797 -54.86 -19.95 -2.50
C MET A 797 -55.43 -18.74 -3.28
N ASP A 798 -56.71 -18.44 -3.18
CA ASP A 798 -57.29 -17.25 -3.77
C ASP A 798 -57.01 -15.98 -2.95
N ASP A 799 -56.62 -16.08 -1.67
CA ASP A 799 -56.19 -14.93 -0.84
C ASP A 799 -54.69 -14.72 -0.93
N ALA A 800 -54.28 -14.02 -1.99
CA ALA A 800 -52.89 -13.68 -2.25
C ALA A 800 -52.24 -12.85 -1.08
N THR A 801 -53.03 -12.13 -0.30
CA THR A 801 -52.53 -11.28 0.78
C THR A 801 -52.00 -12.08 1.96
N VAL A 802 -52.64 -13.24 2.26
CA VAL A 802 -52.16 -14.15 3.31
C VAL A 802 -50.87 -14.81 2.88
N PHE A 803 -50.80 -15.27 1.64
CA PHE A 803 -49.58 -15.83 1.07
C PHE A 803 -48.40 -14.83 1.07
N HIS A 804 -48.64 -13.61 0.65
CA HIS A 804 -47.66 -12.53 0.62
C HIS A 804 -47.13 -12.27 2.05
N SER A 805 -48.02 -12.18 3.05
CA SER A 805 -47.64 -11.93 4.44
C SER A 805 -46.79 -13.08 5.01
N GLY A 806 -47.23 -14.34 4.73
CA GLY A 806 -46.53 -15.55 5.23
C GLY A 806 -45.13 -15.68 4.68
N TRP A 807 -44.99 -15.54 3.37
CA TRP A 807 -43.67 -15.65 2.74
C TRP A 807 -42.75 -14.48 3.11
N PHE A 808 -43.24 -13.28 3.17
CA PHE A 808 -42.47 -12.12 3.64
C PHE A 808 -41.90 -12.35 5.05
N THR A 809 -42.75 -12.82 5.98
CA THR A 809 -42.34 -13.14 7.36
C THR A 809 -41.26 -14.22 7.38
N GLU A 810 -41.50 -15.34 6.67
CA GLU A 810 -40.58 -16.47 6.62
C GLU A 810 -39.22 -16.02 6.06
N ASN A 811 -39.21 -15.28 4.97
CA ASN A 811 -37.99 -14.91 4.27
C ASN A 811 -37.08 -14.00 5.14
N LEU A 812 -37.64 -13.05 5.90
CA LEU A 812 -36.84 -12.25 6.85
C LEU A 812 -36.33 -13.11 8.02
N MET A 813 -37.07 -14.12 8.45
CA MET A 813 -36.63 -15.05 9.50
C MET A 813 -35.53 -15.99 9.03
N THR A 814 -35.61 -16.54 7.82
CA THR A 814 -34.55 -17.38 7.21
C THR A 814 -33.30 -16.57 6.95
N GLN A 815 -33.40 -15.34 6.47
CA GLN A 815 -32.28 -14.41 6.32
C GLN A 815 -31.62 -14.10 7.66
N ALA A 816 -32.38 -13.88 8.73
CA ALA A 816 -31.84 -13.69 10.08
C ALA A 816 -31.07 -14.92 10.59
N LEU A 817 -31.58 -16.12 10.33
CA LEU A 817 -30.92 -17.39 10.66
C LEU A 817 -29.61 -17.57 9.86
N VAL A 818 -29.63 -17.28 8.56
CA VAL A 818 -28.43 -17.31 7.70
C VAL A 818 -27.35 -16.37 8.24
N MET A 819 -27.70 -15.13 8.62
CA MET A 819 -26.78 -14.17 9.22
C MET A 819 -26.14 -14.71 10.51
N LEU A 820 -26.87 -15.44 11.33
CA LEU A 820 -26.35 -15.99 12.59
C LEU A 820 -25.55 -17.26 12.39
N LEU A 821 -26.03 -18.18 11.55
CA LEU A 821 -25.51 -19.54 11.46
C LEU A 821 -24.35 -19.69 10.46
N LEU A 822 -24.25 -18.86 9.40
CA LEU A 822 -23.16 -18.91 8.44
C LEU A 822 -21.92 -18.14 8.88
N ARG A 823 -21.88 -17.54 10.06
CA ARG A 823 -20.68 -16.88 10.59
C ARG A 823 -19.51 -17.85 10.66
N ILE A 824 -18.38 -17.47 10.11
CA ILE A 824 -17.16 -18.27 10.05
C ILE A 824 -16.44 -18.20 11.42
N GLY A 825 -16.10 -19.36 11.98
CA GLY A 825 -15.34 -19.53 13.21
C GLY A 825 -15.74 -20.78 13.99
N ARG A 826 -14.77 -21.53 14.51
CA ARG A 826 -15.00 -22.63 15.47
C ARG A 826 -15.08 -22.01 16.88
N ARG A 827 -16.17 -22.25 17.60
CA ARG A 827 -16.19 -22.04 19.04
C ARG A 827 -15.44 -23.20 19.69
N THR A 828 -14.38 -22.94 20.40
CA THR A 828 -13.74 -23.94 21.28
C THR A 828 -14.61 -24.22 22.50
N ALA A 829 -14.35 -25.33 23.20
CA ALA A 829 -15.10 -25.67 24.41
C ALA A 829 -14.95 -24.57 25.49
N GLU A 830 -13.78 -23.93 25.56
CA GLU A 830 -13.49 -22.82 26.48
C GLU A 830 -14.28 -21.53 26.17
N ASP A 831 -14.53 -21.26 24.88
CA ASP A 831 -15.37 -20.12 24.50
C ASP A 831 -16.85 -20.31 24.82
N ARG A 832 -17.33 -21.55 24.92
CA ARG A 832 -18.71 -21.83 25.33
C ARG A 832 -18.96 -21.46 26.79
N THR A 833 -17.96 -21.64 27.65
CA THR A 833 -18.03 -21.25 29.07
C THR A 833 -17.89 -19.75 29.27
N ALA A 834 -17.11 -19.06 28.41
CA ALA A 834 -16.96 -17.60 28.42
C ALA A 834 -18.14 -16.87 27.74
N ALA A 835 -18.88 -17.51 26.84
CA ALA A 835 -20.00 -16.92 26.10
C ALA A 835 -21.20 -16.54 27.00
N GLY A 836 -21.34 -17.14 28.18
CA GLY A 836 -22.40 -16.80 29.15
C GLY A 836 -22.33 -15.38 29.72
N ARG A 837 -21.25 -14.62 29.47
CA ARG A 837 -21.03 -13.25 30.00
C ARG A 837 -20.88 -12.15 28.96
N ARG A 838 -20.87 -12.49 27.65
CA ARG A 838 -20.70 -11.46 26.62
C ARG A 838 -22.04 -11.02 26.03
N LEU A 839 -22.27 -9.72 25.96
CA LEU A 839 -23.39 -9.12 25.25
C LEU A 839 -23.46 -9.61 23.79
N PRO A 840 -24.68 -9.81 23.23
CA PRO A 840 -24.84 -10.16 21.82
C PRO A 840 -24.11 -9.17 20.92
N GLY A 841 -23.40 -9.69 19.91
CA GLY A 841 -22.68 -8.84 18.95
C GLY A 841 -23.63 -8.06 18.03
N PRO A 842 -23.11 -7.05 17.28
CA PRO A 842 -23.92 -6.22 16.38
C PRO A 842 -24.75 -7.05 15.37
N VAL A 843 -24.18 -8.11 14.81
CA VAL A 843 -24.89 -9.01 13.88
C VAL A 843 -26.04 -9.74 14.57
N SER A 844 -25.89 -10.11 15.83
CA SER A 844 -26.98 -10.77 16.58
C SER A 844 -28.15 -9.83 16.85
N TRP A 845 -27.86 -8.57 17.17
CA TRP A 845 -28.90 -7.54 17.33
C TRP A 845 -29.57 -7.22 16.01
N ALA A 846 -28.80 -7.11 14.91
CA ALA A 846 -29.36 -6.87 13.58
C ALA A 846 -30.24 -8.03 13.10
N ALA A 847 -29.83 -9.27 13.34
CA ALA A 847 -30.64 -10.44 13.02
C ALA A 847 -31.92 -10.50 13.87
N ALA A 848 -31.87 -10.15 15.17
CA ALA A 848 -33.04 -10.04 16.00
C ALA A 848 -33.99 -8.93 15.55
N ALA A 849 -33.44 -7.77 15.15
CA ALA A 849 -34.23 -6.69 14.58
C ALA A 849 -34.87 -7.06 13.24
N LEU A 850 -34.14 -7.80 12.37
CA LEU A 850 -34.66 -8.31 11.11
C LEU A 850 -35.80 -9.31 11.32
N ALA A 851 -35.64 -10.26 12.24
CA ALA A 851 -36.68 -11.20 12.63
C ALA A 851 -37.88 -10.47 13.22
N GLY A 852 -37.64 -9.46 14.08
CA GLY A 852 -38.68 -8.60 14.62
C GLY A 852 -39.44 -7.82 13.54
N ALA A 853 -38.75 -7.28 12.53
CA ALA A 853 -39.40 -6.64 11.39
C ALA A 853 -40.31 -7.61 10.62
N GLY A 854 -39.84 -8.86 10.39
CA GLY A 854 -40.63 -9.91 9.73
C GLY A 854 -41.91 -10.26 10.47
N LEU A 855 -41.89 -10.28 11.82
CA LEU A 855 -43.05 -10.57 12.64
C LEU A 855 -43.97 -9.37 12.79
N LEU A 856 -43.46 -8.17 12.99
CA LEU A 856 -44.24 -6.99 13.36
C LEU A 856 -44.79 -6.22 12.16
N LEU A 857 -44.12 -6.27 10.99
CA LEU A 857 -44.52 -5.44 9.85
C LEU A 857 -45.90 -5.81 9.29
N PRO A 858 -46.27 -7.11 9.15
CA PRO A 858 -47.63 -7.50 8.75
C PRO A 858 -48.70 -7.09 9.75
N LEU A 859 -48.34 -6.99 11.04
CA LEU A 859 -49.27 -6.60 12.14
C LEU A 859 -49.35 -5.08 12.32
N SER A 860 -48.44 -4.31 11.69
CA SER A 860 -48.32 -2.87 11.82
C SER A 860 -49.35 -2.15 10.93
N PRO A 861 -49.64 -0.85 11.20
CA PRO A 861 -50.45 0.00 10.30
C PRO A 861 -49.90 0.11 8.87
N LEU A 862 -48.59 -0.21 8.67
CA LEU A 862 -47.94 -0.24 7.34
C LEU A 862 -48.27 -1.50 6.56
N GLY A 863 -48.70 -2.59 7.23
CA GLY A 863 -49.03 -3.87 6.59
C GLY A 863 -50.05 -3.72 5.44
N PRO A 864 -51.23 -3.13 5.67
CA PRO A 864 -52.22 -2.94 4.61
C PRO A 864 -51.70 -2.13 3.40
N PHE A 865 -50.88 -1.11 3.60
CA PHE A 865 -50.24 -0.33 2.52
C PHE A 865 -49.31 -1.18 1.67
N LEU A 866 -48.67 -2.19 2.26
CA LEU A 866 -47.83 -3.14 1.57
C LEU A 866 -48.61 -4.35 1.02
N GLY A 867 -49.95 -4.40 1.16
CA GLY A 867 -50.76 -5.54 0.80
C GLY A 867 -50.56 -6.76 1.67
N MET A 868 -50.33 -6.58 2.98
CA MET A 868 -50.14 -7.63 3.98
C MET A 868 -51.28 -7.67 5.00
N THR A 869 -51.56 -8.84 5.57
CA THR A 869 -52.54 -9.07 6.61
C THR A 869 -51.97 -9.80 7.80
N ALA A 870 -52.63 -9.73 8.95
CA ALA A 870 -52.29 -10.54 10.11
C ALA A 870 -52.45 -12.03 9.80
N LEU A 871 -51.46 -12.83 10.21
CA LEU A 871 -51.44 -14.27 9.99
C LEU A 871 -52.01 -15.06 11.21
N PRO A 872 -52.66 -16.21 11.00
CA PRO A 872 -53.15 -17.01 12.10
C PRO A 872 -52.00 -17.62 12.94
N VAL A 873 -52.30 -17.84 14.23
CA VAL A 873 -51.30 -18.37 15.18
C VAL A 873 -50.75 -19.74 14.72
N LEU A 874 -51.55 -20.56 14.10
CA LEU A 874 -51.14 -21.87 13.54
C LEU A 874 -49.97 -21.72 12.54
N PHE A 875 -50.00 -20.69 11.69
CA PHE A 875 -48.90 -20.40 10.75
C PHE A 875 -47.57 -20.19 11.49
N TYR A 876 -47.57 -19.41 12.56
CA TYR A 876 -46.33 -19.14 13.30
C TYR A 876 -45.78 -20.40 13.98
N VAL A 877 -46.62 -21.31 14.44
CA VAL A 877 -46.19 -22.63 15.01
C VAL A 877 -45.56 -23.51 13.94
N LEU A 878 -46.17 -23.59 12.77
CA LEU A 878 -45.63 -24.36 11.65
C LEU A 878 -44.36 -23.72 11.06
N LEU A 879 -44.34 -22.40 10.96
CA LEU A 879 -43.16 -21.66 10.57
C LEU A 879 -41.99 -21.94 11.53
N ALA A 880 -42.21 -21.95 12.84
CA ALA A 880 -41.18 -22.30 13.81
C ALA A 880 -40.62 -23.71 13.60
N ALA A 881 -41.44 -24.66 13.19
CA ALA A 881 -40.97 -26.00 12.83
C ALA A 881 -40.11 -25.99 11.56
N VAL A 882 -40.53 -25.29 10.49
CA VAL A 882 -39.78 -25.15 9.24
C VAL A 882 -38.41 -24.48 9.54
N LEU A 883 -38.40 -23.37 10.30
CA LEU A 883 -37.17 -22.68 10.66
C LEU A 883 -36.23 -23.53 11.50
N THR A 884 -36.77 -24.38 12.40
CA THR A 884 -35.95 -25.31 13.20
C THR A 884 -35.30 -26.37 12.31
N LEU A 885 -36.05 -26.98 11.39
CA LEU A 885 -35.53 -27.96 10.43
C LEU A 885 -34.47 -27.30 9.53
N TYR A 886 -34.76 -26.10 9.05
CA TYR A 886 -33.81 -25.32 8.26
C TYR A 886 -32.52 -25.01 9.03
N ALA A 887 -32.61 -24.58 10.28
CA ALA A 887 -31.44 -24.33 11.13
C ALA A 887 -30.58 -25.58 11.35
N VAL A 888 -31.22 -26.74 11.56
CA VAL A 888 -30.54 -28.05 11.68
C VAL A 888 -29.84 -28.42 10.36
N ALA A 889 -30.53 -28.32 9.23
CA ALA A 889 -30.00 -28.62 7.91
C ALA A 889 -28.82 -27.68 7.57
N LEU A 890 -28.99 -26.39 7.82
CA LEU A 890 -27.92 -25.36 7.62
C LEU A 890 -26.68 -25.66 8.45
N THR A 891 -26.85 -26.05 9.72
CA THR A 891 -25.72 -26.41 10.59
C THR A 891 -25.04 -27.70 10.17
N ALA A 892 -25.79 -28.68 9.69
CA ALA A 892 -25.27 -29.94 9.16
C ALA A 892 -24.49 -29.74 7.86
N ALA A 893 -25.04 -28.98 6.92
CA ALA A 893 -24.40 -28.64 5.65
C ALA A 893 -23.11 -27.84 5.90
N ARG A 894 -23.11 -26.92 6.86
CA ARG A 894 -21.90 -26.18 7.28
C ARG A 894 -20.81 -27.13 7.81
N ARG A 895 -21.17 -28.13 8.64
CA ARG A 895 -20.20 -29.12 9.16
C ARG A 895 -19.58 -29.93 8.03
N GLY A 896 -20.40 -30.33 7.04
CA GLY A 896 -19.95 -31.04 5.84
C GLY A 896 -18.97 -30.20 5.01
N ALA A 897 -19.31 -28.94 4.74
CA ALA A 897 -18.48 -28.02 3.96
C ALA A 897 -17.11 -27.74 4.62
N VAL A 898 -17.02 -27.73 5.96
CA VAL A 898 -15.77 -27.57 6.70
C VAL A 898 -14.89 -28.81 6.66
N ARG A 899 -15.45 -30.00 6.50
CA ARG A 899 -14.70 -31.27 6.39
C ARG A 899 -14.11 -31.50 4.99
N SER A 900 -14.71 -30.91 3.97
CA SER A 900 -14.33 -31.11 2.55
C SER A 900 -13.42 -30.02 1.97
N GLY A 901 -13.09 -28.97 2.71
CA GLY A 901 -12.19 -27.87 2.33
C GLY A 901 -11.00 -27.77 3.26
#